data_f8424eef93cefd78f144c6e503cf774a
#
_entry.id   f8424eef93cefd78f144c6e503cf774a
#
_cell.length_a   1.000
_cell.length_b   1.000
_cell.length_c   1.000
_cell.angle_alpha   90.00
_cell.angle_beta   90.00
_cell.angle_gamma   90.00
#
_symmetry.space_group_name_H-M   'P 1'
#
loop_
_entity.id
_entity.type
_entity.pdbx_description
1 polymer ?
#
loop_
_entity_poly.entity_id
_entity_poly.type
_entity_poly.pdbx_seq_one_letter_code
_entity_poly.pdbx_strand_id
1 'polypeptide(L)'
;MTDFSRRHFFKTASLPLGLTGLASVATAAPAPAVVAAATDPQALRWLDGAAPELMLGATLGLPWPRGQQKKGQDFHALDAQGKPLPLQTWPLAYWPDGSLKWTAHALPAGVDAGAAPSIRPGKGGAAAGAKVSVKESADFIEIDTGVIRARLPRSGTQLVRSIERDGREILRAATLIAQTDDKPDAENGPVTQTRFDSRIAKLTVEQTGPVRAVVKVDGQHRSAAGREWLPFSVRLYFYAGADSLRVMHSFVFDGDDQKDFLRGIGLRFEVPLRDALYDRHVRFAGQEGGLWAEGVRNLTGLRRDPGAAVREAQLAGRATPPLEQWGPQVRKLHHRIPAWGDYSLSQLSADGFQIKKRTKAGHGWIPAASGKRAPGSGYIGGATGGVAFGLRDFWQRHPTQLDIRNANAEIGDAAQVTVWMHSPEAPAMDLRFYHDGLGMETHEQELEGLEITYEDYEKGFGTPVGIARSSEITLWALAATPTRERLVQMAAAVQTPPQLAAHPARYLQAGVFGKLWSLPDRSTPARVKIEDKLDFLFGFYAKETEQRHWYGFWDYGDIRHTYDSDRHEWRYDVGGFAWDNSELSPDLWLWYAYLRSGRADIFRFAEAMVRHTSEVDIYHAGRFQGLGTRHNVQHWGCSAKQARISTAAYRRFYYYLTADERVGDVMREVLNADSKMDEVDPVRKIAGRVDKGPWPARIGFGTDWGSVVANVLTEWERTGDLRWRNKLLRGMKGIAAMPHGFFTGSGGYEPSGPNEGAFHNVSGDKLSASHLSAVFGAVEMMAELVELIDEPAFKQAWLQYCELYNAPREQQVKALGAPHGGGTVLSVGHSRLSAYAARHKQDKALAQRAWREFWADDPRGVKTLKTTRIAGPLALNPVDEAPWISTNDTAQWGLAAIQNLALIGDQLTD
;
A
#
# COMPACT_ATOMS: atom_id res chain seq x y z
N MET A 1 -30.25 55.32 31.61
CA MET A 1 -31.35 55.90 30.86
C MET A 1 -30.97 55.75 29.40
N THR A 2 -31.54 54.91 28.61
CA THR A 2 -32.86 54.36 28.39
C THR A 2 -32.72 52.93 27.79
N ASP A 3 -33.49 52.12 28.35
CA ASP A 3 -34.06 50.86 28.01
C ASP A 3 -34.45 50.70 26.51
N PHE A 4 -34.14 49.56 25.88
CA PHE A 4 -34.92 49.05 24.76
C PHE A 4 -35.08 47.54 24.90
N SER A 5 -36.31 47.20 25.26
CA SER A 5 -36.85 45.88 25.52
C SER A 5 -37.04 45.05 24.25
N ARG A 6 -36.89 43.76 24.46
CA ARG A 6 -37.38 42.70 23.57
C ARG A 6 -38.91 42.79 23.42
N ARG A 7 -39.43 42.56 22.24
CA ARG A 7 -40.56 41.66 21.90
C ARG A 7 -41.15 41.95 20.51
N HIS A 8 -41.53 40.87 19.87
CA HIS A 8 -42.47 40.66 18.75
C HIS A 8 -41.85 40.40 17.40
N PHE A 9 -41.84 39.08 17.00
CA PHE A 9 -42.63 38.67 15.84
C PHE A 9 -42.75 37.11 15.84
N PHE A 10 -43.82 36.63 16.41
CA PHE A 10 -44.48 35.40 16.01
C PHE A 10 -45.84 35.77 15.45
N LYS A 11 -46.06 35.51 14.18
CA LYS A 11 -47.40 35.31 13.61
C LYS A 11 -47.32 34.20 12.57
N THR A 12 -47.97 33.13 12.92
CA THR A 12 -48.43 31.95 12.23
C THR A 12 -48.93 32.20 10.83
N ALA A 13 -48.42 31.37 9.88
CA ALA A 13 -49.13 30.92 8.68
C ALA A 13 -48.91 29.43 8.51
N SER A 14 -49.92 28.69 8.84
CA SER A 14 -50.05 27.27 8.54
C SER A 14 -50.42 27.07 7.06
N LEU A 15 -49.57 26.36 6.32
CA LEU A 15 -49.95 25.76 5.04
C LEU A 15 -49.58 24.27 5.10
N PRO A 16 -50.42 23.36 4.58
CA PRO A 16 -50.24 21.91 4.72
C PRO A 16 -49.12 21.44 3.79
N LEU A 17 -48.11 20.82 4.37
CA LEU A 17 -47.13 20.05 3.63
C LEU A 17 -47.74 18.71 3.23
N GLY A 18 -48.02 18.60 1.96
CA GLY A 18 -48.23 17.29 1.32
C GLY A 18 -46.93 16.47 1.36
N LEU A 19 -46.96 15.35 2.05
CA LEU A 19 -45.94 14.33 1.98
C LEU A 19 -45.96 13.70 0.59
N THR A 20 -45.14 14.20 -0.35
CA THR A 20 -44.68 13.39 -1.47
C THR A 20 -43.38 12.76 -1.08
N GLY A 21 -43.41 11.48 -0.74
CA GLY A 21 -42.24 10.65 -0.56
C GLY A 21 -41.43 10.60 -1.85
N LEU A 22 -40.33 11.32 -1.88
CA LEU A 22 -39.26 11.05 -2.82
C LEU A 22 -38.52 9.80 -2.30
N ALA A 23 -38.95 8.64 -2.78
CA ALA A 23 -38.12 7.47 -2.77
C ALA A 23 -36.91 7.76 -3.66
N SER A 24 -35.78 8.11 -3.07
CA SER A 24 -34.50 8.06 -3.75
C SER A 24 -34.24 6.59 -4.13
N VAL A 25 -34.55 6.26 -5.35
CA VAL A 25 -34.04 5.05 -5.98
C VAL A 25 -32.53 5.28 -6.06
N ALA A 26 -31.80 4.68 -5.15
CA ALA A 26 -30.36 4.52 -5.30
C ALA A 26 -30.14 3.64 -6.53
N THR A 27 -29.93 4.27 -7.66
CA THR A 27 -29.39 3.57 -8.84
C THR A 27 -28.03 3.05 -8.42
N ALA A 28 -27.91 1.72 -8.31
CA ALA A 28 -26.60 1.08 -8.18
C ALA A 28 -25.73 1.66 -9.30
N ALA A 29 -24.56 2.18 -8.92
CA ALA A 29 -23.58 2.63 -9.90
C ALA A 29 -23.34 1.45 -10.87
N PRO A 30 -23.34 1.69 -12.19
CA PRO A 30 -23.07 0.61 -13.14
C PRO A 30 -21.72 0.00 -12.80
N ALA A 31 -21.63 -1.32 -12.83
CA ALA A 31 -20.38 -2.04 -12.64
C ALA A 31 -19.32 -1.43 -13.57
N PRO A 32 -18.13 -1.06 -13.07
CA PRO A 32 -17.12 -0.43 -13.91
C PRO A 32 -16.78 -1.36 -15.07
N ALA A 33 -16.83 -0.83 -16.27
CA ALA A 33 -16.64 -1.61 -17.49
C ALA A 33 -15.25 -2.24 -17.52
N VAL A 34 -15.15 -3.49 -17.94
CA VAL A 34 -13.89 -4.15 -18.28
C VAL A 34 -13.17 -3.29 -19.32
N VAL A 35 -11.87 -3.04 -19.09
CA VAL A 35 -11.08 -2.22 -20.01
C VAL A 35 -11.02 -2.88 -21.38
N ALA A 36 -11.52 -2.19 -22.40
CA ALA A 36 -11.49 -2.66 -23.79
C ALA A 36 -10.07 -2.96 -24.27
N ALA A 37 -9.90 -3.98 -25.09
CA ALA A 37 -8.62 -4.30 -25.70
C ALA A 37 -8.15 -3.13 -26.58
N ALA A 38 -6.86 -2.75 -26.45
CA ALA A 38 -6.26 -1.75 -27.32
C ALA A 38 -6.09 -2.32 -28.75
N THR A 39 -6.28 -1.50 -29.74
CA THR A 39 -5.99 -1.84 -31.14
C THR A 39 -4.48 -1.99 -31.38
N ASP A 40 -3.63 -1.27 -30.65
CA ASP A 40 -2.16 -1.43 -30.63
C ASP A 40 -1.74 -2.20 -29.37
N PRO A 41 -1.15 -3.41 -29.49
CA PRO A 41 -0.67 -4.18 -28.35
C PRO A 41 0.43 -3.50 -27.53
N GLN A 42 1.09 -2.47 -28.08
CA GLN A 42 2.14 -1.70 -27.43
C GLN A 42 1.60 -0.45 -26.71
N ALA A 43 0.35 -0.10 -26.94
CA ALA A 43 -0.29 1.04 -26.28
C ALA A 43 -0.40 0.81 -24.79
N LEU A 44 -0.21 1.89 -24.03
CA LEU A 44 -0.45 1.95 -22.59
C LEU A 44 -1.73 2.71 -22.33
N ARG A 45 -2.19 2.63 -21.11
CA ARG A 45 -3.32 3.40 -20.61
C ARG A 45 -2.99 4.03 -19.28
N TRP A 46 -3.63 5.12 -18.98
CA TRP A 46 -3.66 5.62 -17.61
C TRP A 46 -4.59 4.73 -16.79
N LEU A 47 -4.14 4.36 -15.59
CA LEU A 47 -4.87 3.45 -14.72
C LEU A 47 -6.29 3.96 -14.46
N ASP A 48 -6.43 5.23 -14.15
CA ASP A 48 -7.69 5.88 -13.81
C ASP A 48 -8.49 6.39 -15.04
N GLY A 49 -8.09 5.96 -16.24
CA GLY A 49 -8.81 6.15 -17.50
C GLY A 49 -8.47 7.42 -18.27
N ALA A 50 -8.10 8.50 -17.63
CA ALA A 50 -7.76 9.77 -18.26
C ALA A 50 -6.27 10.11 -18.10
N ALA A 51 -5.71 10.86 -19.05
CA ALA A 51 -4.39 11.46 -18.88
C ALA A 51 -4.41 12.43 -17.68
N PRO A 52 -3.35 12.48 -16.86
CA PRO A 52 -3.33 13.33 -15.68
C PRO A 52 -3.26 14.81 -16.09
N GLU A 53 -4.00 15.66 -15.40
CA GLU A 53 -3.89 17.13 -15.55
C GLU A 53 -2.53 17.65 -15.07
N LEU A 54 -1.86 16.89 -14.19
CA LEU A 54 -0.56 17.19 -13.64
C LEU A 54 0.36 15.99 -13.76
N MET A 55 1.28 16.03 -14.71
CA MET A 55 2.30 15.00 -14.91
C MET A 55 3.51 15.26 -13.99
N LEU A 56 3.62 14.52 -12.90
CA LEU A 56 4.74 14.61 -11.93
C LEU A 56 5.96 13.77 -12.33
N GLY A 57 5.89 13.08 -13.45
CA GLY A 57 6.71 11.94 -13.82
C GLY A 57 5.98 10.64 -13.49
N ALA A 58 6.20 9.61 -14.28
CA ALA A 58 5.57 8.30 -14.09
C ALA A 58 6.59 7.19 -14.21
N THR A 59 6.42 6.14 -13.41
CA THR A 59 7.21 4.90 -13.53
C THR A 59 6.26 3.72 -13.62
N LEU A 60 6.56 2.76 -14.49
CA LEU A 60 5.78 1.56 -14.69
C LEU A 60 6.68 0.38 -15.03
N GLY A 61 6.18 -0.83 -14.79
CA GLY A 61 6.80 -2.05 -15.27
C GLY A 61 6.03 -2.66 -16.44
N LEU A 62 6.76 -3.23 -17.39
CA LEU A 62 6.18 -3.90 -18.56
C LEU A 62 6.73 -5.31 -18.72
N PRO A 63 5.86 -6.30 -18.97
CA PRO A 63 6.28 -7.68 -19.22
C PRO A 63 6.59 -7.91 -20.69
N TRP A 64 7.44 -8.91 -20.93
CA TRP A 64 7.82 -9.37 -22.25
C TRP A 64 7.74 -10.91 -22.33
N PRO A 65 7.23 -11.48 -23.42
CA PRO A 65 7.27 -12.90 -23.66
C PRO A 65 8.70 -13.47 -23.64
N ARG A 66 8.85 -14.71 -23.18
CA ARG A 66 10.13 -15.42 -23.12
C ARG A 66 10.82 -15.46 -24.49
N GLY A 67 12.12 -15.17 -24.54
CA GLY A 67 12.95 -15.16 -25.75
C GLY A 67 12.77 -13.94 -26.64
N GLN A 68 11.81 -13.03 -26.35
CA GLN A 68 11.49 -11.93 -27.28
C GLN A 68 12.46 -10.75 -27.17
N GLN A 69 12.84 -10.35 -25.95
CA GLN A 69 13.71 -9.19 -25.72
C GLN A 69 15.01 -9.62 -25.06
N LYS A 70 16.14 -9.28 -25.65
CA LYS A 70 17.45 -9.61 -25.11
C LYS A 70 17.89 -8.65 -24.02
N LYS A 71 18.75 -9.09 -23.13
CA LYS A 71 19.45 -8.22 -22.17
C LYS A 71 20.17 -7.12 -22.93
N GLY A 72 20.00 -5.85 -22.48
CA GLY A 72 20.57 -4.68 -23.17
C GLY A 72 19.76 -4.17 -24.36
N GLN A 73 18.53 -4.68 -24.57
CA GLN A 73 17.63 -4.16 -25.58
C GLN A 73 17.30 -2.68 -25.32
N ASP A 74 17.41 -1.85 -26.36
CA ASP A 74 16.96 -0.47 -26.32
C ASP A 74 15.43 -0.38 -26.40
N PHE A 75 14.86 0.64 -25.75
CA PHE A 75 13.43 0.94 -25.80
C PHE A 75 13.22 2.44 -26.07
N HIS A 76 12.11 2.78 -26.69
CA HIS A 76 11.67 4.16 -26.93
C HIS A 76 10.20 4.33 -26.62
N ALA A 77 9.82 5.54 -26.20
CA ALA A 77 8.45 5.91 -25.93
C ALA A 77 7.93 6.89 -27.00
N LEU A 78 6.66 6.75 -27.30
CA LEU A 78 5.92 7.63 -28.21
C LEU A 78 4.65 8.12 -27.52
N ASP A 79 4.28 9.39 -27.76
CA ASP A 79 2.95 9.89 -27.39
C ASP A 79 1.84 9.31 -28.29
N ALA A 80 0.60 9.67 -28.04
CA ALA A 80 -0.54 9.22 -28.84
C ALA A 80 -0.50 9.66 -30.33
N GLN A 81 0.31 10.66 -30.68
CA GLN A 81 0.51 11.15 -32.05
C GLN A 81 1.77 10.56 -32.68
N GLY A 82 2.49 9.68 -32.02
CA GLY A 82 3.71 9.05 -32.51
C GLY A 82 4.98 9.91 -32.32
N LYS A 83 4.93 11.01 -31.56
CA LYS A 83 6.09 11.85 -31.27
C LYS A 83 6.94 11.21 -30.17
N PRO A 84 8.29 11.19 -30.33
CA PRO A 84 9.19 10.63 -29.33
C PRO A 84 9.10 11.35 -27.98
N LEU A 85 9.00 10.54 -26.90
CA LEU A 85 9.06 10.98 -25.50
C LEU A 85 10.39 10.56 -24.87
N PRO A 86 10.98 11.38 -23.96
CA PRO A 86 12.14 10.96 -23.19
C PRO A 86 11.79 9.73 -22.33
N LEU A 87 12.69 8.75 -22.32
CA LEU A 87 12.49 7.48 -21.62
C LEU A 87 13.77 7.06 -20.92
N GLN A 88 13.63 6.54 -19.71
CA GLN A 88 14.66 5.79 -19.00
C GLN A 88 14.16 4.38 -18.75
N THR A 89 14.99 3.39 -19.04
CA THR A 89 14.63 1.97 -18.91
C THR A 89 15.67 1.22 -18.10
N TRP A 90 15.21 0.27 -17.25
CA TRP A 90 16.08 -0.69 -16.56
C TRP A 90 15.37 -2.04 -16.40
N PRO A 91 16.13 -3.17 -16.32
CA PRO A 91 15.54 -4.48 -16.13
C PRO A 91 15.03 -4.64 -14.69
N LEU A 92 13.88 -5.34 -14.54
CA LEU A 92 13.34 -5.77 -13.25
C LEU A 92 13.47 -7.29 -13.08
N ALA A 93 13.35 -8.08 -14.15
CA ALA A 93 13.46 -9.53 -14.10
C ALA A 93 13.86 -10.12 -15.45
N TYR A 94 14.42 -11.33 -15.41
CA TYR A 94 14.84 -12.12 -16.55
C TYR A 94 14.14 -13.47 -16.58
N TRP A 95 13.91 -13.98 -17.78
CA TRP A 95 13.56 -15.36 -18.00
C TRP A 95 14.78 -16.28 -17.82
N PRO A 96 14.58 -17.61 -17.63
CA PRO A 96 15.71 -18.56 -17.47
C PRO A 96 16.70 -18.58 -18.64
N ASP A 97 16.27 -18.20 -19.85
CA ASP A 97 17.12 -18.08 -21.04
C ASP A 97 17.91 -16.76 -21.10
N GLY A 98 17.81 -15.91 -20.06
CA GLY A 98 18.47 -14.61 -19.96
C GLY A 98 17.76 -13.49 -20.72
N SER A 99 16.65 -13.74 -21.40
CA SER A 99 15.83 -12.71 -22.02
C SER A 99 15.10 -11.87 -20.94
N LEU A 100 14.72 -10.63 -21.29
CA LEU A 100 13.99 -9.76 -20.37
C LEU A 100 12.58 -10.32 -20.11
N LYS A 101 12.23 -10.50 -18.83
CA LYS A 101 10.87 -10.85 -18.39
C LYS A 101 10.07 -9.59 -18.03
N TRP A 102 10.71 -8.67 -17.31
CA TRP A 102 10.14 -7.39 -16.93
C TRP A 102 11.15 -6.27 -17.09
N THR A 103 10.71 -5.14 -17.60
CA THR A 103 11.47 -3.89 -17.65
C THR A 103 10.69 -2.79 -16.96
N ALA A 104 11.39 -1.93 -16.22
CA ALA A 104 10.84 -0.70 -15.73
C ALA A 104 11.13 0.45 -16.70
N HIS A 105 10.23 1.41 -16.74
CA HIS A 105 10.29 2.58 -17.58
C HIS A 105 9.86 3.82 -16.83
N ALA A 106 10.60 4.92 -17.01
CA ALA A 106 10.26 6.21 -16.43
C ALA A 106 10.07 7.26 -17.52
N LEU A 107 8.99 8.05 -17.41
CA LEU A 107 8.70 9.24 -18.19
C LEU A 107 8.89 10.51 -17.35
N PRO A 108 9.38 11.61 -17.93
CA PRO A 108 9.63 12.85 -17.19
C PRO A 108 8.36 13.58 -16.77
N ALA A 109 8.50 14.57 -15.90
CA ALA A 109 7.44 15.48 -15.54
C ALA A 109 7.13 16.47 -16.66
N GLY A 110 5.92 17.02 -16.64
CA GLY A 110 5.48 18.10 -17.53
C GLY A 110 5.35 17.72 -19.00
N VAL A 111 5.51 16.45 -19.38
CA VAL A 111 5.27 16.00 -20.75
C VAL A 111 3.81 15.63 -20.95
N ASP A 112 3.24 16.04 -22.06
CA ASP A 112 1.95 15.55 -22.51
C ASP A 112 2.17 14.19 -23.21
N ALA A 113 1.93 13.12 -22.48
CA ALA A 113 2.02 11.77 -23.01
C ALA A 113 0.73 11.34 -23.75
N GLY A 114 -0.30 12.19 -23.74
CA GLY A 114 -1.61 11.87 -24.29
C GLY A 114 -2.34 10.74 -23.56
N ALA A 115 -3.47 10.32 -24.10
CA ALA A 115 -4.32 9.29 -23.49
C ALA A 115 -3.73 7.87 -23.61
N ALA A 116 -2.96 7.59 -24.66
CA ALA A 116 -2.44 6.25 -24.98
C ALA A 116 -0.99 6.30 -25.48
N PRO A 117 -0.02 6.63 -24.61
CA PRO A 117 1.39 6.53 -24.96
C PRO A 117 1.78 5.08 -25.25
N SER A 118 2.88 4.85 -25.96
CA SER A 118 3.40 3.50 -26.22
C SER A 118 4.88 3.41 -25.88
N ILE A 119 5.32 2.21 -25.45
CA ILE A 119 6.73 1.89 -25.24
C ILE A 119 7.05 0.68 -26.09
N ARG A 120 8.04 0.85 -26.99
CA ARG A 120 8.40 -0.13 -28.03
C ARG A 120 9.86 -0.52 -27.93
N PRO A 121 10.21 -1.78 -28.25
CA PRO A 121 11.60 -2.20 -28.43
C PRO A 121 12.24 -1.51 -29.63
N GLY A 122 13.55 -1.25 -29.53
CA GLY A 122 14.35 -0.67 -30.59
C GLY A 122 14.82 0.75 -30.27
N LYS A 123 15.73 1.25 -31.11
CA LYS A 123 16.20 2.63 -31.03
C LYS A 123 15.12 3.56 -31.58
N GLY A 124 14.73 4.54 -30.82
CA GLY A 124 13.80 5.59 -31.21
C GLY A 124 14.50 6.82 -31.74
N GLY A 125 13.71 7.76 -32.26
CA GLY A 125 14.19 9.11 -32.56
C GLY A 125 14.64 9.82 -31.27
N ALA A 126 15.54 10.81 -31.43
CA ALA A 126 15.97 11.64 -30.30
C ALA A 126 14.77 12.42 -29.74
N ALA A 127 14.44 12.18 -28.48
CA ALA A 127 13.44 12.95 -27.79
C ALA A 127 14.06 14.22 -27.20
N ALA A 128 13.46 15.36 -27.47
CA ALA A 128 13.82 16.62 -26.82
C ALA A 128 13.18 16.69 -25.44
N GLY A 129 13.89 17.20 -24.45
CA GLY A 129 13.34 17.42 -23.10
C GLY A 129 14.40 17.68 -22.05
N ALA A 130 13.94 18.08 -20.87
CA ALA A 130 14.79 18.22 -19.71
C ALA A 130 15.45 16.87 -19.34
N LYS A 131 16.61 16.95 -18.72
CA LYS A 131 17.32 15.80 -18.16
C LYS A 131 17.59 16.06 -16.70
N VAL A 132 17.45 15.02 -15.89
CA VAL A 132 17.96 15.08 -14.51
C VAL A 132 19.45 14.81 -14.53
N SER A 133 20.21 15.56 -13.74
CA SER A 133 21.64 15.34 -13.52
C SER A 133 21.96 15.18 -12.05
N VAL A 134 22.91 14.32 -11.74
CA VAL A 134 23.40 14.04 -10.40
C VAL A 134 24.88 14.34 -10.34
N LYS A 135 25.30 15.17 -9.38
CA LYS A 135 26.71 15.48 -9.10
C LYS A 135 27.00 15.09 -7.67
N GLU A 136 28.03 14.27 -7.50
CA GLU A 136 28.48 13.81 -6.19
C GLU A 136 29.74 14.55 -5.75
N SER A 137 29.77 14.99 -4.50
CA SER A 137 30.95 15.51 -3.82
C SER A 137 31.18 14.75 -2.50
N ALA A 138 32.24 15.11 -1.78
CA ALA A 138 32.50 14.52 -0.47
C ALA A 138 31.42 14.85 0.56
N ASP A 139 30.83 16.06 0.49
CA ASP A 139 29.92 16.57 1.52
C ASP A 139 28.46 16.43 1.16
N PHE A 140 28.11 16.44 -0.14
CA PHE A 140 26.72 16.42 -0.59
C PHE A 140 26.57 15.82 -1.99
N ILE A 141 25.32 15.45 -2.30
CA ILE A 141 24.84 15.10 -3.64
C ILE A 141 23.98 16.27 -4.12
N GLU A 142 24.27 16.80 -5.31
CA GLU A 142 23.45 17.80 -5.99
C GLU A 142 22.66 17.15 -7.11
N ILE A 143 21.35 17.41 -7.15
CA ILE A 143 20.44 16.92 -8.16
C ILE A 143 19.77 18.10 -8.83
N ASP A 144 19.87 18.17 -10.15
CA ASP A 144 19.25 19.20 -10.97
C ASP A 144 18.23 18.55 -11.93
N THR A 145 16.97 18.93 -11.80
CA THR A 145 15.87 18.45 -12.67
C THR A 145 15.70 19.24 -13.94
N GLY A 146 16.46 20.34 -14.09
CA GLY A 146 16.27 21.36 -15.10
C GLY A 146 15.29 22.46 -14.68
N VAL A 147 14.61 22.32 -13.54
CA VAL A 147 13.68 23.31 -12.95
C VAL A 147 14.08 23.65 -11.51
N ILE A 148 14.43 22.66 -10.74
CA ILE A 148 14.88 22.80 -9.35
C ILE A 148 16.23 22.14 -9.17
N ARG A 149 17.01 22.68 -8.21
CA ARG A 149 18.28 22.12 -7.76
C ARG A 149 18.21 21.80 -6.30
N ALA A 150 18.38 20.52 -5.94
CA ALA A 150 18.39 20.04 -4.57
C ALA A 150 19.79 19.67 -4.11
N ARG A 151 20.14 19.99 -2.86
CA ARG A 151 21.38 19.58 -2.20
C ARG A 151 21.08 18.66 -1.03
N LEU A 152 21.65 17.46 -1.06
CA LEU A 152 21.45 16.39 -0.10
C LEU A 152 22.76 16.13 0.64
N PRO A 153 22.89 16.50 1.92
CA PRO A 153 24.11 16.29 2.69
C PRO A 153 24.32 14.81 3.00
N ARG A 154 25.58 14.37 3.00
CA ARG A 154 25.93 12.96 3.24
C ARG A 154 25.87 12.56 4.70
N SER A 155 25.79 13.53 5.61
CA SER A 155 25.73 13.30 7.05
C SER A 155 24.98 14.44 7.75
N GLY A 156 24.72 14.27 9.05
CA GLY A 156 24.02 15.26 9.87
C GLY A 156 22.54 14.90 10.03
N THR A 157 21.71 15.94 10.23
CA THR A 157 20.27 15.78 10.52
C THR A 157 19.38 16.08 9.33
N GLN A 158 19.87 16.79 8.32
CA GLN A 158 19.07 17.28 7.20
C GLN A 158 19.05 16.27 6.05
N LEU A 159 17.90 15.76 5.67
CA LEU A 159 17.72 14.94 4.47
C LEU A 159 17.93 15.77 3.19
N VAL A 160 17.44 17.01 3.22
CA VAL A 160 17.60 18.00 2.16
C VAL A 160 18.10 19.28 2.79
N ARG A 161 19.27 19.76 2.37
CA ARG A 161 19.83 21.01 2.85
C ARG A 161 19.10 22.20 2.24
N SER A 162 18.93 22.19 0.91
CA SER A 162 18.23 23.23 0.19
C SER A 162 17.60 22.71 -1.10
N ILE A 163 16.52 23.37 -1.54
CA ILE A 163 15.99 23.29 -2.89
C ILE A 163 15.95 24.71 -3.43
N GLU A 164 16.64 24.93 -4.55
CA GLU A 164 16.67 26.19 -5.27
C GLU A 164 15.84 26.12 -6.56
N ARG A 165 15.21 27.23 -6.91
CA ARG A 165 14.56 27.48 -8.19
C ARG A 165 14.89 28.89 -8.69
N ASP A 166 15.27 29.03 -9.94
CA ASP A 166 15.63 30.31 -10.55
C ASP A 166 16.66 31.10 -9.71
N GLY A 167 17.66 30.40 -9.15
CA GLY A 167 18.72 30.95 -8.28
C GLY A 167 18.25 31.40 -6.88
N ARG A 168 17.01 31.07 -6.48
CA ARG A 168 16.47 31.37 -5.15
C ARG A 168 16.28 30.10 -4.34
N GLU A 169 16.69 30.10 -3.09
CA GLU A 169 16.40 29.04 -2.15
C GLU A 169 14.92 29.09 -1.77
N ILE A 170 14.14 28.08 -2.11
CA ILE A 170 12.69 28.00 -1.86
C ILE A 170 12.38 27.15 -0.62
N LEU A 171 13.18 26.12 -0.37
CA LEU A 171 13.06 25.24 0.77
C LEU A 171 14.45 24.99 1.34
N ARG A 172 14.54 24.87 2.67
CA ARG A 172 15.79 24.46 3.33
C ARG A 172 15.55 23.60 4.56
N ALA A 173 16.61 22.94 5.03
CA ALA A 173 16.70 22.23 6.31
C ALA A 173 15.61 21.17 6.54
N ALA A 174 15.31 20.36 5.51
CA ALA A 174 14.36 19.28 5.68
C ALA A 174 14.92 18.17 6.58
N THR A 175 14.22 17.86 7.68
CA THR A 175 14.64 16.96 8.76
C THR A 175 13.45 16.09 9.18
N LEU A 176 13.66 14.78 9.37
CA LEU A 176 12.67 13.97 10.07
C LEU A 176 12.69 14.30 11.55
N ILE A 177 11.51 14.30 12.14
CA ILE A 177 11.34 14.49 13.58
C ILE A 177 10.45 13.39 14.14
N ALA A 178 10.76 12.93 15.33
CA ALA A 178 9.90 12.08 16.12
C ALA A 178 9.74 12.66 17.54
N GLN A 179 8.61 12.39 18.15
CA GLN A 179 8.30 12.75 19.53
C GLN A 179 7.79 11.53 20.25
N THR A 180 8.26 11.29 21.47
CA THR A 180 7.79 10.20 22.31
C THR A 180 7.33 10.72 23.65
N ASP A 181 6.37 10.03 24.23
CA ASP A 181 5.99 10.12 25.61
C ASP A 181 6.58 8.92 26.37
N ASP A 182 6.93 9.11 27.63
CA ASP A 182 7.43 8.04 28.51
C ASP A 182 6.31 7.18 29.13
N LYS A 183 5.06 7.61 28.93
CA LYS A 183 3.83 6.96 29.39
C LYS A 183 2.73 7.15 28.34
N PRO A 184 1.73 6.26 28.30
CA PRO A 184 0.63 6.37 27.33
C PRO A 184 -0.29 7.58 27.62
N ASP A 185 -0.44 7.95 28.90
CA ASP A 185 -1.27 9.02 29.41
C ASP A 185 -0.74 9.61 30.73
N ALA A 186 -1.46 10.54 31.29
CA ALA A 186 -1.11 11.21 32.54
C ALA A 186 -1.79 10.61 33.80
N GLU A 187 -2.47 9.49 33.71
CA GLU A 187 -3.18 8.88 34.85
C GLU A 187 -2.22 8.52 35.99
N ASN A 188 -1.01 8.08 35.63
CA ASN A 188 0.03 7.68 36.56
C ASN A 188 1.13 8.74 36.76
N GLY A 189 0.75 10.04 36.68
CA GLY A 189 1.64 11.18 36.88
C GLY A 189 2.05 11.88 35.56
N PRO A 190 2.86 12.93 35.62
CA PRO A 190 3.19 13.74 34.45
C PRO A 190 3.91 12.93 33.37
N VAL A 191 3.57 13.20 32.11
CA VAL A 191 4.19 12.62 30.94
C VAL A 191 5.43 13.46 30.53
N THR A 192 6.53 12.80 30.28
CA THR A 192 7.76 13.43 29.79
C THR A 192 7.90 13.22 28.30
N GLN A 193 7.94 14.31 27.55
CA GLN A 193 8.16 14.25 26.09
C GLN A 193 9.64 14.34 25.73
N THR A 194 10.06 13.49 24.82
CA THR A 194 11.40 13.52 24.23
C THR A 194 11.29 13.71 22.71
N ARG A 195 12.06 14.68 22.22
CA ARG A 195 12.21 14.94 20.78
C ARG A 195 13.45 14.25 20.21
N PHE A 196 13.30 13.72 19.02
CA PHE A 196 14.35 13.12 18.21
C PHE A 196 14.34 13.76 16.83
N ASP A 197 15.53 14.01 16.29
CA ASP A 197 15.74 14.47 14.92
C ASP A 197 16.45 13.37 14.11
N SER A 198 16.26 13.34 12.78
CA SER A 198 16.98 12.40 11.93
C SER A 198 18.48 12.51 12.05
N ARG A 199 19.17 11.39 12.00
CA ARG A 199 20.61 11.29 11.83
C ARG A 199 20.92 10.38 10.65
N ILE A 200 21.55 10.93 9.62
CA ILE A 200 21.94 10.20 8.42
C ILE A 200 23.11 9.28 8.75
N ALA A 201 22.95 7.99 8.45
CA ALA A 201 24.01 6.99 8.52
C ALA A 201 24.62 6.74 7.13
N LYS A 202 23.81 6.71 6.08
CA LYS A 202 24.24 6.40 4.73
C LYS A 202 23.37 7.08 3.69
N LEU A 203 24.04 7.57 2.62
CA LEU A 203 23.39 8.07 1.41
C LEU A 203 23.82 7.21 0.23
N THR A 204 22.85 6.71 -0.56
CA THR A 204 23.11 5.86 -1.73
C THR A 204 22.39 6.42 -2.94
N VAL A 205 23.12 6.70 -4.03
CA VAL A 205 22.51 7.02 -5.33
C VAL A 205 22.11 5.71 -5.99
N GLU A 206 20.81 5.47 -6.11
CA GLU A 206 20.28 4.25 -6.74
C GLU A 206 20.09 4.43 -8.25
N GLN A 207 19.76 5.66 -8.69
CA GLN A 207 19.62 6.02 -10.12
C GLN A 207 20.12 7.45 -10.37
N THR A 208 20.77 7.67 -11.51
CA THR A 208 21.40 8.94 -11.86
C THR A 208 20.74 9.68 -13.04
N GLY A 209 19.63 9.20 -13.55
CA GLY A 209 18.97 9.81 -14.73
C GLY A 209 19.15 8.98 -16.01
N PRO A 210 18.80 9.52 -17.20
CA PRO A 210 18.52 10.95 -17.48
C PRO A 210 17.10 11.43 -17.20
N VAL A 211 16.12 10.54 -16.95
CA VAL A 211 14.71 10.91 -16.73
C VAL A 211 14.37 10.94 -15.25
N ARG A 212 14.91 9.99 -14.48
CA ARG A 212 14.64 9.82 -13.06
C ARG A 212 15.95 9.63 -12.30
N ALA A 213 16.13 10.38 -11.21
CA ALA A 213 17.16 10.12 -10.20
C ALA A 213 16.51 9.67 -8.90
N VAL A 214 17.16 8.73 -8.21
CA VAL A 214 16.71 8.19 -6.93
C VAL A 214 17.87 8.16 -5.95
N VAL A 215 17.66 8.77 -4.78
CA VAL A 215 18.63 8.75 -3.68
C VAL A 215 17.97 8.14 -2.46
N LYS A 216 18.60 7.11 -1.90
CA LYS A 216 18.20 6.45 -0.66
C LYS A 216 19.02 7.01 0.49
N VAL A 217 18.35 7.39 1.57
CA VAL A 217 18.94 7.88 2.82
C VAL A 217 18.55 6.92 3.93
N ASP A 218 19.50 6.24 4.52
CA ASP A 218 19.29 5.37 5.68
C ASP A 218 19.85 6.07 6.94
N GLY A 219 19.13 5.94 8.06
CA GLY A 219 19.52 6.57 9.32
C GLY A 219 18.68 6.16 10.50
N GLN A 220 18.84 6.89 11.60
CA GLN A 220 18.08 6.71 12.84
C GLN A 220 17.62 8.07 13.38
N HIS A 221 16.62 8.05 14.26
CA HIS A 221 16.23 9.23 15.00
C HIS A 221 17.09 9.34 16.27
N ARG A 222 17.63 10.54 16.55
CA ARG A 222 18.53 10.80 17.68
C ARG A 222 18.02 11.93 18.55
N SER A 223 17.96 11.69 19.87
CA SER A 223 17.65 12.72 20.86
C SER A 223 18.86 13.61 21.17
N ALA A 224 18.62 14.76 21.79
CA ALA A 224 19.68 15.63 22.30
C ALA A 224 20.58 14.93 23.35
N ALA A 225 20.03 13.97 24.10
CA ALA A 225 20.77 13.15 25.07
C ALA A 225 21.60 12.02 24.41
N GLY A 226 21.52 11.87 23.08
CA GLY A 226 22.31 10.92 22.32
C GLY A 226 21.68 9.54 22.12
N ARG A 227 20.46 9.29 22.63
CA ARG A 227 19.73 8.05 22.33
C ARG A 227 19.35 7.99 20.85
N GLU A 228 19.66 6.89 20.20
CA GLU A 228 19.27 6.57 18.82
C GLU A 228 18.25 5.41 18.81
N TRP A 229 17.21 5.52 17.97
CA TRP A 229 16.18 4.51 17.76
C TRP A 229 15.34 4.85 16.53
N LEU A 230 14.32 4.04 16.25
CA LEU A 230 13.36 4.23 15.15
C LEU A 230 14.12 4.42 13.82
N PRO A 231 14.86 3.38 13.37
CA PRO A 231 15.59 3.44 12.11
C PRO A 231 14.65 3.76 10.96
N PHE A 232 15.15 4.57 10.04
CA PHE A 232 14.41 4.98 8.86
C PHE A 232 15.17 4.73 7.56
N SER A 233 14.40 4.55 6.49
CA SER A 233 14.86 4.62 5.12
C SER A 233 14.00 5.62 4.36
N VAL A 234 14.62 6.60 3.69
CA VAL A 234 13.93 7.60 2.88
C VAL A 234 14.44 7.51 1.46
N ARG A 235 13.53 7.36 0.48
CA ARG A 235 13.87 7.54 -0.93
C ARG A 235 13.36 8.88 -1.43
N LEU A 236 14.25 9.60 -2.09
CA LEU A 236 14.01 10.88 -2.71
C LEU A 236 14.01 10.69 -4.24
N TYR A 237 12.87 10.96 -4.86
CA TYR A 237 12.66 10.79 -6.29
C TYR A 237 12.59 12.12 -7.00
N PHE A 238 13.43 12.28 -8.01
CA PHE A 238 13.50 13.47 -8.84
C PHE A 238 13.26 13.07 -10.30
N TYR A 239 12.34 13.74 -10.97
CA TYR A 239 12.08 13.55 -12.38
C TYR A 239 12.56 14.74 -13.20
N ALA A 240 13.05 14.50 -14.39
CA ALA A 240 13.44 15.55 -15.34
C ALA A 240 12.25 16.47 -15.62
N GLY A 241 12.47 17.78 -15.59
CA GLY A 241 11.44 18.79 -15.78
C GLY A 241 10.50 19.02 -14.57
N ALA A 242 10.67 18.29 -13.47
CA ALA A 242 9.84 18.45 -12.29
C ALA A 242 10.24 19.67 -11.45
N ASP A 243 9.24 20.38 -10.96
CA ASP A 243 9.37 21.37 -9.88
C ASP A 243 9.07 20.75 -8.51
N SER A 244 9.01 19.42 -8.45
CA SER A 244 8.64 18.63 -7.30
C SER A 244 9.67 17.56 -6.93
N LEU A 245 9.61 17.16 -5.67
CA LEU A 245 10.34 16.06 -5.07
C LEU A 245 9.32 15.12 -4.40
N ARG A 246 9.36 13.84 -4.76
CA ARG A 246 8.59 12.79 -4.05
C ARG A 246 9.49 12.15 -3.00
N VAL A 247 8.98 12.04 -1.78
CA VAL A 247 9.64 11.47 -0.61
C VAL A 247 8.89 10.22 -0.18
N MET A 248 9.52 9.06 -0.22
CA MET A 248 9.02 7.83 0.36
C MET A 248 9.78 7.58 1.67
N HIS A 249 9.11 7.80 2.79
CA HIS A 249 9.65 7.57 4.12
C HIS A 249 9.16 6.23 4.65
N SER A 250 10.06 5.44 5.22
CA SER A 250 9.75 4.21 5.95
C SER A 250 10.49 4.23 7.28
N PHE A 251 9.84 3.82 8.35
CA PHE A 251 10.50 3.58 9.63
C PHE A 251 10.20 2.16 10.11
N VAL A 252 11.07 1.65 10.99
CA VAL A 252 10.88 0.39 11.69
C VAL A 252 10.79 0.69 13.19
N PHE A 253 9.79 0.13 13.87
CA PHE A 253 9.70 0.26 15.32
C PHE A 253 10.68 -0.72 15.97
N ASP A 254 11.68 -0.19 16.67
CA ASP A 254 12.70 -0.95 17.41
C ASP A 254 12.79 -0.54 18.90
N GLY A 255 11.73 0.14 19.38
CA GLY A 255 11.63 0.62 20.75
C GLY A 255 11.16 -0.44 21.74
N ASP A 256 11.07 -0.04 23.00
CA ASP A 256 10.43 -0.79 24.11
C ASP A 256 8.97 -0.34 24.17
N ASP A 257 8.02 -1.20 23.80
CA ASP A 257 6.58 -0.90 23.79
C ASP A 257 6.01 -0.55 25.17
N GLN A 258 6.75 -0.87 26.26
CA GLN A 258 6.38 -0.48 27.62
C GLN A 258 6.85 0.93 28.03
N LYS A 259 7.69 1.59 27.19
CA LYS A 259 8.33 2.88 27.53
C LYS A 259 8.31 3.90 26.38
N ASP A 260 8.18 3.45 25.14
CA ASP A 260 8.35 4.27 23.95
C ASP A 260 7.01 4.50 23.24
N PHE A 261 6.24 5.43 23.76
CA PHE A 261 4.94 5.78 23.19
C PHE A 261 5.15 6.86 22.12
N LEU A 262 5.08 6.48 20.85
CA LEU A 262 5.33 7.38 19.73
C LEU A 262 4.19 8.39 19.59
N ARG A 263 4.45 9.63 20.01
CA ARG A 263 3.46 10.71 19.98
C ARG A 263 3.32 11.36 18.62
N GLY A 264 4.41 11.51 17.91
CA GLY A 264 4.39 12.15 16.60
C GLY A 264 5.60 11.77 15.76
N ILE A 265 5.38 11.62 14.46
CA ILE A 265 6.44 11.44 13.47
C ILE A 265 6.12 12.29 12.23
N GLY A 266 7.10 13.03 11.72
CA GLY A 266 6.88 13.96 10.63
C GLY A 266 8.13 14.40 9.90
N LEU A 267 7.92 15.06 8.76
CA LEU A 267 8.94 15.76 7.99
C LEU A 267 8.79 17.25 8.24
N ARG A 268 9.83 17.88 8.75
CA ARG A 268 9.91 19.33 9.00
C ARG A 268 10.88 19.99 8.04
N PHE A 269 10.52 21.16 7.53
CA PHE A 269 11.38 21.98 6.68
C PHE A 269 11.07 23.47 6.86
N GLU A 270 11.96 24.32 6.36
CA GLU A 270 11.83 25.76 6.40
C GLU A 270 11.56 26.34 5.01
N VAL A 271 10.72 27.36 4.97
CA VAL A 271 10.37 28.13 3.76
C VAL A 271 10.81 29.58 3.95
N PRO A 272 11.89 30.02 3.27
CA PRO A 272 12.36 31.40 3.36
C PRO A 272 11.31 32.43 2.94
N LEU A 273 11.09 33.43 3.77
CA LEU A 273 10.08 34.47 3.58
C LEU A 273 10.68 35.74 2.98
N ARG A 274 10.18 36.20 1.81
CA ARG A 274 10.72 37.34 1.06
C ARG A 274 9.70 38.45 0.83
N ASP A 275 8.42 38.08 0.81
CA ASP A 275 7.34 38.99 0.48
C ASP A 275 6.80 39.71 1.73
N ALA A 276 6.15 40.86 1.53
CA ALA A 276 5.42 41.55 2.58
C ALA A 276 4.29 40.67 3.13
N LEU A 277 3.91 40.87 4.39
CA LEU A 277 2.91 40.06 5.07
C LEU A 277 1.58 39.92 4.34
N TYR A 278 1.19 40.93 3.59
CA TYR A 278 -0.07 40.96 2.81
C TYR A 278 0.08 40.25 1.45
N ASP A 279 1.29 39.97 0.99
CA ASP A 279 1.60 39.21 -0.21
C ASP A 279 2.03 37.75 0.10
N ARG A 280 1.97 37.34 1.35
CA ARG A 280 2.18 35.95 1.78
C ARG A 280 0.83 35.25 1.94
N HIS A 281 0.79 33.99 1.50
CA HIS A 281 -0.44 33.19 1.46
C HIS A 281 -0.24 31.84 2.12
N VAL A 282 -1.25 31.42 2.88
CA VAL A 282 -1.41 30.05 3.38
C VAL A 282 -2.65 29.45 2.77
N ARG A 283 -2.54 28.24 2.27
CA ARG A 283 -3.64 27.51 1.65
C ARG A 283 -3.65 26.06 2.08
N PHE A 284 -4.83 25.50 2.31
CA PHE A 284 -5.04 24.08 2.55
C PHE A 284 -6.12 23.55 1.63
N ALA A 285 -5.88 22.37 1.03
CA ALA A 285 -6.90 21.69 0.24
C ALA A 285 -7.98 21.12 1.17
N GLY A 286 -9.24 21.31 0.79
CA GLY A 286 -10.41 20.76 1.43
C GLY A 286 -11.02 19.62 0.62
N GLN A 287 -12.15 19.11 1.09
CA GLN A 287 -12.88 18.02 0.43
C GLN A 287 -13.46 18.47 -0.94
N GLU A 288 -13.65 17.50 -1.84
CA GLU A 288 -14.36 17.70 -3.13
C GLU A 288 -13.77 18.84 -3.99
N GLY A 289 -12.44 18.98 -3.99
CA GLY A 289 -11.77 20.05 -4.73
C GLY A 289 -11.88 21.43 -4.08
N GLY A 290 -12.36 21.51 -2.84
CA GLY A 290 -12.38 22.74 -2.06
C GLY A 290 -11.00 23.24 -1.69
N LEU A 291 -10.88 24.55 -1.43
CA LEU A 291 -9.63 25.17 -1.00
C LEU A 291 -9.90 26.27 0.02
N TRP A 292 -9.35 26.12 1.21
CA TRP A 292 -9.23 27.20 2.17
C TRP A 292 -7.96 28.01 1.87
N ALA A 293 -8.09 29.34 1.75
CA ALA A 293 -7.00 30.22 1.33
C ALA A 293 -7.10 31.59 1.97
N GLU A 294 -6.01 32.05 2.60
CA GLU A 294 -5.91 33.36 3.22
C GLU A 294 -4.54 34.00 2.99
N GLY A 295 -4.52 35.34 3.03
CA GLY A 295 -3.30 36.11 3.22
C GLY A 295 -2.83 36.05 4.68
N VAL A 296 -1.53 36.03 4.92
CA VAL A 296 -0.98 36.14 6.30
C VAL A 296 -1.43 37.40 6.99
N ARG A 297 -1.57 38.49 6.24
CA ARG A 297 -2.28 39.71 6.63
C ARG A 297 -3.40 39.99 5.62
N ASN A 298 -4.64 39.69 5.99
CA ASN A 298 -5.78 39.83 5.08
C ASN A 298 -6.14 41.31 4.83
N LEU A 299 -6.34 41.64 3.56
CA LEU A 299 -6.76 42.95 3.09
C LEU A 299 -8.24 43.02 2.66
N THR A 300 -8.98 41.92 2.88
CA THR A 300 -10.40 41.80 2.59
C THR A 300 -11.22 41.88 3.88
N GLY A 301 -12.51 42.22 3.79
CA GLY A 301 -13.39 42.30 4.95
C GLY A 301 -13.08 43.44 5.92
N LEU A 302 -12.27 44.42 5.52
CA LEU A 302 -11.89 45.55 6.32
C LEU A 302 -13.01 46.57 6.36
N ARG A 303 -13.08 47.33 7.45
CA ARG A 303 -14.03 48.46 7.57
C ARG A 303 -13.77 49.57 6.53
N ARG A 304 -12.56 49.67 6.02
CA ARG A 304 -12.15 50.62 4.96
C ARG A 304 -11.54 49.81 3.79
N ASP A 305 -11.88 50.22 2.59
CA ASP A 305 -11.46 49.54 1.37
C ASP A 305 -10.01 49.90 1.01
N PRO A 306 -9.12 48.90 0.82
CA PRO A 306 -7.79 49.11 0.28
C PRO A 306 -7.80 49.45 -1.22
N GLY A 307 -8.90 49.16 -1.92
CA GLY A 307 -9.07 49.30 -3.37
C GLY A 307 -9.28 47.95 -4.04
N ALA A 308 -10.07 47.90 -5.10
CA ALA A 308 -10.43 46.66 -5.80
C ALA A 308 -9.19 45.92 -6.31
N ALA A 309 -8.27 46.63 -6.97
CA ALA A 309 -7.03 46.03 -7.50
C ALA A 309 -6.16 45.35 -6.42
N VAL A 310 -6.14 45.93 -5.20
CA VAL A 310 -5.40 45.37 -4.05
C VAL A 310 -6.05 44.08 -3.57
N ARG A 311 -7.38 44.08 -3.42
CA ARG A 311 -8.11 42.86 -3.01
C ARG A 311 -7.99 41.73 -4.03
N GLU A 312 -8.19 42.06 -5.31
CA GLU A 312 -8.09 41.07 -6.41
C GLU A 312 -6.68 40.48 -6.52
N ALA A 313 -5.64 41.30 -6.39
CA ALA A 313 -4.25 40.80 -6.40
C ALA A 313 -4.02 39.84 -5.24
N GLN A 314 -4.42 40.18 -4.01
CA GLN A 314 -4.26 39.33 -2.86
C GLN A 314 -5.06 38.01 -3.00
N LEU A 315 -6.32 38.07 -3.41
CA LEU A 315 -7.15 36.88 -3.59
C LEU A 315 -6.59 35.94 -4.66
N ALA A 316 -5.99 36.52 -5.70
CA ALA A 316 -5.32 35.77 -6.76
C ALA A 316 -3.93 35.26 -6.36
N GLY A 317 -3.38 35.67 -5.22
CA GLY A 317 -2.01 35.32 -4.80
C GLY A 317 -0.91 36.04 -5.56
N ARG A 318 -1.24 37.18 -6.19
CA ARG A 318 -0.29 38.03 -6.90
C ARG A 318 0.23 39.15 -5.97
N ALA A 319 1.36 39.74 -6.32
CA ALA A 319 1.86 40.90 -5.64
C ALA A 319 0.79 42.01 -5.70
N THR A 320 0.52 42.63 -4.55
CA THR A 320 -0.40 43.72 -4.47
C THR A 320 0.21 44.98 -5.12
N PRO A 321 -0.62 45.92 -5.63
CA PRO A 321 -0.11 47.22 -6.11
C PRO A 321 0.73 47.92 -5.03
N PRO A 322 1.67 48.82 -5.42
CA PRO A 322 2.41 49.64 -4.48
C PRO A 322 1.52 50.38 -3.47
N LEU A 323 1.99 50.58 -2.24
CA LEU A 323 1.23 51.15 -1.13
C LEU A 323 0.58 52.52 -1.48
N GLU A 324 1.23 53.27 -2.37
CA GLU A 324 0.75 54.59 -2.84
C GLU A 324 -0.60 54.50 -3.56
N GLN A 325 -0.90 53.38 -4.14
CA GLN A 325 -2.15 53.10 -4.87
C GLN A 325 -3.27 52.55 -3.95
N TRP A 326 -2.97 52.30 -2.67
CA TRP A 326 -3.99 51.83 -1.74
C TRP A 326 -4.89 52.95 -1.24
N GLY A 327 -6.09 52.60 -0.81
CA GLY A 327 -7.00 53.50 -0.12
C GLY A 327 -6.29 54.22 1.05
N PRO A 328 -6.34 55.55 1.16
CA PRO A 328 -5.47 56.34 2.04
C PRO A 328 -5.45 55.90 3.50
N GLN A 329 -6.62 55.48 4.02
CA GLN A 329 -6.74 55.07 5.42
C GLN A 329 -6.15 53.68 5.66
N VAL A 330 -6.35 52.74 4.73
CA VAL A 330 -5.74 51.39 4.82
C VAL A 330 -4.23 51.51 4.65
N ARG A 331 -3.75 52.30 3.69
CA ARG A 331 -2.33 52.59 3.49
C ARG A 331 -1.66 53.04 4.79
N LYS A 332 -2.29 54.02 5.51
CA LYS A 332 -1.76 54.55 6.78
C LYS A 332 -1.77 53.52 7.91
N LEU A 333 -2.77 52.65 7.98
CA LEU A 333 -3.07 51.77 9.13
C LEU A 333 -2.92 50.29 8.89
N HIS A 334 -2.44 49.84 7.71
CA HIS A 334 -2.34 48.42 7.36
C HIS A 334 -1.50 47.60 8.37
N HIS A 335 -0.54 48.21 9.03
CA HIS A 335 0.28 47.59 10.07
C HIS A 335 -0.54 47.24 11.34
N ARG A 336 -1.73 47.80 11.52
CA ARG A 336 -2.68 47.48 12.61
C ARG A 336 -3.56 46.27 12.31
N ILE A 337 -3.56 45.77 11.06
CA ILE A 337 -4.28 44.54 10.69
C ILE A 337 -3.53 43.33 11.26
N PRO A 338 -4.19 42.42 11.98
CA PRO A 338 -3.55 41.24 12.51
C PRO A 338 -2.81 40.45 11.42
N ALA A 339 -1.58 39.98 11.73
CA ALA A 339 -0.85 39.05 10.90
C ALA A 339 -0.83 37.68 11.60
N TRP A 340 -1.25 36.66 10.91
CA TRP A 340 -1.38 35.31 11.45
C TRP A 340 -0.09 34.53 11.22
N GLY A 341 0.48 33.96 12.29
CA GLY A 341 1.77 33.29 12.23
C GLY A 341 1.67 31.78 12.12
N ASP A 342 0.71 31.20 12.85
CA ASP A 342 0.60 29.74 12.94
C ASP A 342 -0.73 29.24 12.39
N TYR A 343 -0.65 28.15 11.64
CA TYR A 343 -1.79 27.46 11.05
C TYR A 343 -1.62 25.96 11.23
N SER A 344 -2.73 25.25 11.41
CA SER A 344 -2.74 23.78 11.51
C SER A 344 -3.99 23.25 10.81
N LEU A 345 -3.82 22.20 10.00
CA LEU A 345 -4.88 21.35 9.49
C LEU A 345 -4.69 19.99 10.13
N SER A 346 -5.62 19.51 10.94
CA SER A 346 -5.58 18.21 11.59
C SER A 346 -6.76 17.32 11.18
N GLN A 347 -6.49 16.04 10.94
CA GLN A 347 -7.46 14.98 10.66
C GLN A 347 -7.21 13.89 11.70
N LEU A 348 -7.97 13.91 12.80
CA LEU A 348 -7.73 13.01 13.94
C LEU A 348 -8.59 11.73 13.91
N SER A 349 -9.54 11.67 13.00
CA SER A 349 -10.40 10.52 12.73
C SER A 349 -10.67 10.40 11.24
N ALA A 350 -11.25 9.29 10.79
CA ALA A 350 -11.58 9.07 9.38
C ALA A 350 -12.46 10.18 8.80
N ASP A 351 -13.41 10.68 9.59
CA ASP A 351 -14.37 11.71 9.21
C ASP A 351 -14.30 12.87 10.21
N GLY A 352 -13.57 13.91 9.87
CA GLY A 352 -13.48 15.12 10.68
C GLY A 352 -12.09 15.77 10.62
N PHE A 353 -11.95 16.83 9.81
CA PHE A 353 -10.76 17.68 9.86
C PHE A 353 -11.10 19.06 10.40
N GLN A 354 -10.10 19.71 10.98
CA GLN A 354 -10.18 21.09 11.45
C GLN A 354 -8.98 21.90 10.95
N ILE A 355 -9.26 23.13 10.52
CA ILE A 355 -8.24 24.15 10.28
C ILE A 355 -8.35 25.18 11.39
N LYS A 356 -7.21 25.49 12.04
CA LYS A 356 -7.11 26.49 13.09
C LYS A 356 -5.90 27.40 12.86
N LYS A 357 -5.95 28.63 13.36
CA LYS A 357 -4.88 29.59 13.25
C LYS A 357 -4.72 30.43 14.52
N ARG A 358 -3.51 30.99 14.71
CA ARG A 358 -3.21 31.92 15.78
C ARG A 358 -2.16 32.94 15.34
N THR A 359 -2.02 34.04 16.04
CA THR A 359 -1.08 35.10 15.66
C THR A 359 0.39 34.70 15.94
N LYS A 360 0.66 34.01 17.05
CA LYS A 360 1.99 33.51 17.40
C LYS A 360 1.91 32.41 18.46
N ALA A 361 3.01 31.73 18.71
CA ALA A 361 3.15 30.76 19.78
C ALA A 361 2.73 31.36 21.15
N GLY A 362 2.01 30.56 21.94
CA GLY A 362 1.48 30.99 23.25
C GLY A 362 0.16 31.76 23.20
N HIS A 363 -0.33 32.17 22.03
CA HIS A 363 -1.63 32.79 21.87
C HIS A 363 -2.73 31.78 21.58
N GLY A 364 -3.99 32.20 21.84
CA GLY A 364 -5.15 31.35 21.62
C GLY A 364 -5.34 30.95 20.16
N TRP A 365 -5.65 29.69 19.92
CA TRP A 365 -6.08 29.20 18.63
C TRP A 365 -7.52 29.64 18.36
N ILE A 366 -7.79 30.02 17.13
CA ILE A 366 -9.16 30.20 16.63
C ILE A 366 -9.45 29.17 15.53
N PRO A 367 -10.64 28.57 15.52
CA PRO A 367 -11.07 27.72 14.44
C PRO A 367 -11.27 28.56 13.17
N ALA A 368 -10.79 28.08 12.04
CA ALA A 368 -10.92 28.78 10.75
C ALA A 368 -11.87 28.04 9.80
N ALA A 369 -11.81 26.72 9.76
CA ALA A 369 -12.67 25.89 8.94
C ALA A 369 -12.68 24.46 9.46
N SER A 370 -13.66 23.67 9.00
CA SER A 370 -13.75 22.23 9.26
C SER A 370 -14.46 21.52 8.10
N GLY A 371 -14.33 20.21 8.04
CA GLY A 371 -14.99 19.37 7.05
C GLY A 371 -14.83 17.91 7.39
N LYS A 372 -15.20 17.02 6.44
CA LYS A 372 -15.20 15.57 6.65
C LYS A 372 -13.81 14.97 6.41
N ARG A 373 -13.26 15.08 5.18
CA ARG A 373 -12.02 14.44 4.76
C ARG A 373 -11.14 15.41 3.99
N ALA A 374 -9.99 15.74 4.55
CA ALA A 374 -9.01 16.59 3.87
C ALA A 374 -8.06 15.73 3.00
N PRO A 375 -7.72 16.17 1.78
CA PRO A 375 -6.73 15.49 0.95
C PRO A 375 -5.29 15.69 1.43
N GLY A 376 -5.06 16.39 2.55
CA GLY A 376 -3.74 16.50 3.18
C GLY A 376 -2.70 17.27 2.38
N SER A 377 -3.11 18.37 1.74
CA SER A 377 -2.20 19.22 0.98
C SER A 377 -2.30 20.68 1.40
N GLY A 378 -1.17 21.37 1.37
CA GLY A 378 -1.07 22.78 1.74
C GLY A 378 -0.02 23.55 0.96
N TYR A 379 0.00 24.85 1.18
CA TYR A 379 0.95 25.80 0.60
C TYR A 379 1.28 26.92 1.58
N ILE A 380 2.53 27.33 1.60
CA ILE A 380 3.02 28.56 2.20
C ILE A 380 4.02 29.23 1.26
N GLY A 381 3.86 30.52 1.04
CA GLY A 381 4.76 31.33 0.22
C GLY A 381 4.17 32.66 -0.08
N GLY A 382 4.67 33.30 -1.12
CA GLY A 382 4.21 34.62 -1.56
C GLY A 382 4.33 34.81 -3.07
N ALA A 383 4.21 36.05 -3.48
CA ALA A 383 4.30 36.42 -4.90
C ALA A 383 5.64 36.01 -5.54
N THR A 384 6.72 35.89 -4.76
CA THR A 384 8.06 35.56 -5.23
C THR A 384 8.45 34.08 -5.03
N GLY A 385 7.51 33.22 -4.68
CA GLY A 385 7.67 31.78 -4.55
C GLY A 385 7.29 31.22 -3.18
N GLY A 386 7.33 29.89 -3.07
CA GLY A 386 6.97 29.17 -1.86
C GLY A 386 6.94 27.66 -2.07
N VAL A 387 6.46 26.95 -1.08
CA VAL A 387 6.40 25.49 -1.06
C VAL A 387 4.96 25.02 -0.98
N ALA A 388 4.54 24.17 -1.95
CA ALA A 388 3.37 23.33 -1.78
C ALA A 388 3.84 21.96 -1.29
N PHE A 389 3.00 21.30 -0.50
CA PHE A 389 3.30 20.01 0.11
C PHE A 389 2.03 19.18 0.26
N GLY A 390 2.17 17.86 0.22
CA GLY A 390 1.06 16.95 0.41
C GLY A 390 1.50 15.60 0.96
N LEU A 391 0.65 15.01 1.80
CA LEU A 391 0.78 13.67 2.36
C LEU A 391 -0.27 12.77 1.74
N ARG A 392 0.16 11.68 1.10
CA ARG A 392 -0.74 10.70 0.51
C ARG A 392 -1.49 9.94 1.61
N ASP A 393 -2.73 9.53 1.31
CA ASP A 393 -3.63 8.81 2.21
C ASP A 393 -3.86 9.55 3.55
N PHE A 394 -3.91 10.88 3.52
CA PHE A 394 -3.94 11.73 4.70
C PHE A 394 -5.09 11.42 5.65
N TRP A 395 -6.33 11.39 5.15
CA TRP A 395 -7.48 11.10 5.99
C TRP A 395 -7.66 9.60 6.27
N GLN A 396 -7.24 8.75 5.32
CA GLN A 396 -7.31 7.29 5.48
C GLN A 396 -6.39 6.80 6.61
N ARG A 397 -5.24 7.43 6.74
CA ARG A 397 -4.20 7.05 7.72
C ARG A 397 -4.16 7.99 8.94
N HIS A 398 -5.35 8.53 9.29
CA HIS A 398 -5.46 9.31 10.52
C HIS A 398 -4.84 8.58 11.73
N PRO A 399 -4.36 9.35 12.75
CA PRO A 399 -4.35 10.79 12.89
C PRO A 399 -3.17 11.44 12.14
N THR A 400 -3.46 12.42 11.30
CA THR A 400 -2.46 13.17 10.51
C THR A 400 -2.63 14.67 10.69
N GLN A 401 -1.56 15.44 10.37
CA GLN A 401 -1.60 16.90 10.55
C GLN A 401 -0.61 17.61 9.63
N LEU A 402 -0.97 18.83 9.22
CA LEU A 402 -0.11 19.77 8.54
C LEU A 402 0.01 21.03 9.39
N ASP A 403 1.24 21.39 9.76
CA ASP A 403 1.53 22.60 10.53
C ASP A 403 2.35 23.60 9.74
N ILE A 404 1.97 24.86 9.82
CA ILE A 404 2.77 26.01 9.40
C ILE A 404 2.99 26.88 10.63
N ARG A 405 4.21 27.24 10.93
CA ARG A 405 4.58 28.11 12.04
C ARG A 405 5.38 29.31 11.52
N ASN A 406 5.25 30.45 12.19
CA ASN A 406 5.98 31.68 11.91
C ASN A 406 5.77 32.23 10.48
N ALA A 407 4.62 32.01 9.85
CA ALA A 407 4.30 32.57 8.53
C ALA A 407 4.39 34.12 8.50
N ASN A 408 4.22 34.77 9.66
CA ASN A 408 4.33 36.19 9.85
C ASN A 408 5.70 36.69 10.34
N ALA A 409 6.75 35.84 10.31
CA ALA A 409 8.08 36.27 10.66
C ALA A 409 8.63 37.37 9.73
N GLU A 410 9.70 38.05 10.13
CA GLU A 410 10.32 39.12 9.37
C GLU A 410 10.82 38.66 8.00
N ILE A 411 10.99 39.60 7.07
CA ILE A 411 11.60 39.32 5.77
C ILE A 411 13.06 38.86 6.00
N GLY A 412 13.44 37.74 5.38
CA GLY A 412 14.76 37.13 5.58
C GLY A 412 14.73 35.94 6.54
N ASP A 413 13.74 35.84 7.41
CA ASP A 413 13.46 34.66 8.23
C ASP A 413 12.74 33.57 7.43
N ALA A 414 12.32 32.51 8.09
CA ALA A 414 11.59 31.40 7.47
C ALA A 414 10.32 31.03 8.24
N ALA A 415 9.30 30.64 7.51
CA ALA A 415 8.24 29.83 8.07
C ALA A 415 8.73 28.38 8.23
N GLN A 416 8.24 27.72 9.26
CA GLN A 416 8.50 26.30 9.48
C GLN A 416 7.25 25.48 9.13
N VAL A 417 7.40 24.50 8.27
CA VAL A 417 6.35 23.54 7.91
C VAL A 417 6.67 22.19 8.54
N THR A 418 5.66 21.51 9.08
CA THR A 418 5.75 20.10 9.48
C THR A 418 4.61 19.32 8.88
N VAL A 419 4.94 18.30 8.10
CA VAL A 419 4.02 17.30 7.60
C VAL A 419 4.07 16.14 8.57
N TRP A 420 3.06 16.01 9.42
CA TRP A 420 2.94 14.97 10.42
C TRP A 420 2.27 13.73 9.82
N MET A 421 3.02 12.65 9.71
CA MET A 421 2.52 11.33 9.31
C MET A 421 1.71 10.69 10.44
N HIS A 422 2.03 11.00 11.69
CA HIS A 422 1.19 10.81 12.87
C HIS A 422 1.14 12.11 13.65
N SER A 423 -0.07 12.58 13.95
CA SER A 423 -0.29 13.87 14.59
C SER A 423 0.07 13.86 16.08
N PRO A 424 0.87 14.81 16.57
CA PRO A 424 1.12 14.93 18.00
C PRO A 424 -0.07 15.46 18.81
N GLU A 425 -1.17 15.86 18.17
CA GLU A 425 -2.42 16.24 18.83
C GLU A 425 -3.26 15.02 19.21
N ALA A 426 -3.03 13.88 18.57
CA ALA A 426 -3.62 12.61 18.96
C ALA A 426 -2.94 12.03 20.22
N PRO A 427 -3.54 11.05 20.91
CA PRO A 427 -2.85 10.23 21.89
C PRO A 427 -1.58 9.63 21.30
N ALA A 428 -0.56 9.41 22.13
CA ALA A 428 0.62 8.67 21.72
C ALA A 428 0.23 7.22 21.37
N MET A 429 0.93 6.63 20.40
CA MET A 429 0.69 5.24 20.00
C MET A 429 0.99 4.32 21.18
N ASP A 430 -0.02 3.59 21.64
CA ASP A 430 0.13 2.49 22.59
C ASP A 430 0.19 1.19 21.79
N LEU A 431 1.38 0.63 21.65
CA LEU A 431 1.64 -0.57 20.87
C LEU A 431 1.71 -1.84 21.72
N ARG A 432 1.47 -1.73 23.04
CA ARG A 432 1.40 -2.89 23.94
C ARG A 432 0.30 -3.85 23.49
N PHE A 433 0.56 -5.14 23.61
CA PHE A 433 -0.45 -6.11 23.29
C PHE A 433 -1.54 -6.14 24.38
N TYR A 434 -2.79 -5.98 23.97
CA TYR A 434 -3.94 -5.84 24.88
C TYR A 434 -4.13 -7.02 25.82
N HIS A 435 -3.56 -8.18 25.47
CA HIS A 435 -3.72 -9.43 26.21
C HIS A 435 -2.68 -9.63 27.33
N ASP A 436 -1.61 -8.82 27.36
CA ASP A 436 -0.57 -8.95 28.38
C ASP A 436 -1.14 -8.76 29.79
N GLY A 437 -0.88 -9.74 30.67
CA GLY A 437 -1.36 -9.72 32.04
C GLY A 437 -2.81 -10.19 32.26
N LEU A 438 -3.52 -10.64 31.23
CA LEU A 438 -4.90 -11.14 31.34
C LEU A 438 -4.99 -12.65 31.64
N GLY A 439 -3.88 -13.35 31.84
CA GLY A 439 -3.80 -14.80 32.05
C GLY A 439 -3.18 -15.53 30.89
N MET A 440 -3.39 -16.84 30.78
CA MET A 440 -2.73 -17.73 29.82
C MET A 440 -1.21 -17.78 30.01
N GLU A 441 -0.78 -17.97 31.22
CA GLU A 441 0.63 -18.06 31.63
C GLU A 441 1.25 -19.44 31.34
N THR A 442 0.43 -20.47 31.08
CA THR A 442 0.87 -21.82 30.79
C THR A 442 0.46 -22.24 29.37
N HIS A 443 1.23 -23.14 28.76
CA HIS A 443 0.92 -23.68 27.44
C HIS A 443 -0.49 -24.31 27.34
N GLU A 444 -0.95 -24.95 28.42
CA GLU A 444 -2.32 -25.51 28.49
C GLU A 444 -3.37 -24.40 28.41
N GLN A 445 -3.22 -23.32 29.20
CA GLN A 445 -4.11 -22.16 29.18
C GLN A 445 -4.09 -21.45 27.81
N GLU A 446 -2.92 -21.36 27.18
CA GLU A 446 -2.79 -20.80 25.83
C GLU A 446 -3.56 -21.62 24.77
N LEU A 447 -3.54 -22.97 24.89
CA LEU A 447 -4.32 -23.85 24.01
C LEU A 447 -5.83 -23.74 24.29
N GLU A 448 -6.25 -23.60 25.55
CA GLU A 448 -7.64 -23.37 25.90
C GLU A 448 -8.16 -22.04 25.35
N GLY A 449 -7.36 -20.97 25.45
CA GLY A 449 -7.68 -19.67 24.84
C GLY A 449 -7.80 -19.75 23.32
N LEU A 450 -6.87 -20.42 22.68
CA LEU A 450 -6.91 -20.64 21.23
C LEU A 450 -8.15 -21.40 20.77
N GLU A 451 -8.59 -22.42 21.53
CA GLU A 451 -9.77 -23.20 21.21
C GLU A 451 -11.08 -22.42 21.39
N ILE A 452 -11.24 -21.70 22.50
CA ILE A 452 -12.51 -21.07 22.84
C ILE A 452 -12.75 -19.72 22.15
N THR A 453 -11.70 -18.91 21.97
CA THR A 453 -11.80 -17.56 21.43
C THR A 453 -10.94 -17.34 20.17
N TYR A 454 -10.24 -18.37 19.72
CA TYR A 454 -9.22 -18.26 18.68
C TYR A 454 -8.11 -17.25 19.04
N GLU A 455 -7.90 -17.03 20.35
CA GLU A 455 -6.84 -16.17 20.87
C GLU A 455 -5.51 -16.90 20.86
N ASP A 456 -4.62 -16.52 19.98
CA ASP A 456 -3.29 -17.12 19.85
C ASP A 456 -2.26 -16.28 20.62
N TYR A 457 -2.38 -16.26 21.94
CA TYR A 457 -1.46 -15.58 22.84
C TYR A 457 -0.27 -16.47 23.21
N GLU A 458 0.89 -15.85 23.31
CA GLU A 458 2.08 -16.40 23.95
C GLU A 458 2.96 -15.22 24.41
N LYS A 459 3.39 -15.25 25.65
CA LYS A 459 4.17 -14.15 26.25
C LYS A 459 5.42 -13.81 25.44
N GLY A 460 5.57 -12.52 25.09
CA GLY A 460 6.70 -12.01 24.30
C GLY A 460 6.62 -12.27 22.78
N PHE A 461 5.51 -12.80 22.28
CA PHE A 461 5.26 -12.94 20.84
C PHE A 461 4.37 -11.82 20.27
N GLY A 462 3.45 -11.27 21.08
CA GLY A 462 2.62 -10.11 20.70
C GLY A 462 3.41 -8.80 20.74
N THR A 463 4.51 -8.71 20.02
CA THR A 463 5.42 -7.55 20.05
C THR A 463 5.40 -6.75 18.75
N PRO A 464 5.39 -5.40 18.82
CA PRO A 464 5.52 -4.53 17.66
C PRO A 464 6.97 -4.34 17.21
N VAL A 465 7.95 -4.88 17.92
CA VAL A 465 9.38 -4.68 17.61
C VAL A 465 9.74 -5.33 16.29
N GLY A 466 10.00 -4.52 15.30
CA GLY A 466 10.33 -4.93 13.94
C GLY A 466 9.27 -4.61 12.88
N ILE A 467 8.05 -4.19 13.26
CA ILE A 467 7.05 -3.73 12.27
C ILE A 467 7.46 -2.39 11.65
N ALA A 468 6.94 -2.09 10.49
CA ALA A 468 7.26 -0.85 9.77
C ALA A 468 5.99 -0.12 9.29
N ARG A 469 6.16 1.14 8.90
CA ARG A 469 5.18 1.89 8.13
C ARG A 469 5.86 2.86 7.19
N SER A 470 5.36 2.92 5.94
CA SER A 470 5.84 3.88 4.94
C SER A 470 4.82 4.98 4.68
N SER A 471 5.31 6.19 4.41
CA SER A 471 4.49 7.35 4.07
C SER A 471 5.06 8.06 2.85
N GLU A 472 4.19 8.57 2.00
CA GLU A 472 4.56 9.25 0.77
C GLU A 472 4.21 10.73 0.85
N ILE A 473 5.22 11.59 0.67
CA ILE A 473 5.08 13.05 0.71
C ILE A 473 5.56 13.61 -0.63
N THR A 474 4.83 14.59 -1.17
CA THR A 474 5.29 15.36 -2.32
C THR A 474 5.51 16.81 -1.92
N LEU A 475 6.66 17.35 -2.29
CA LEU A 475 7.04 18.75 -2.08
C LEU A 475 7.24 19.45 -3.43
N TRP A 476 6.72 20.65 -3.60
CA TRP A 476 6.93 21.49 -4.78
C TRP A 476 7.65 22.78 -4.41
N ALA A 477 8.71 23.11 -5.12
CA ALA A 477 9.36 24.40 -5.03
C ALA A 477 8.86 25.31 -6.15
N LEU A 478 8.01 26.27 -5.80
CA LEU A 478 7.25 27.09 -6.72
C LEU A 478 7.84 28.50 -6.87
N ALA A 479 7.81 29.05 -8.09
CA ALA A 479 8.35 30.36 -8.39
C ALA A 479 7.42 31.52 -7.95
N ALA A 480 6.13 31.21 -7.75
CA ALA A 480 5.09 32.15 -7.31
C ALA A 480 3.98 31.38 -6.57
N THR A 481 3.07 32.10 -5.91
CA THR A 481 1.85 31.49 -5.37
C THR A 481 1.05 30.86 -6.53
N PRO A 482 0.76 29.55 -6.47
CA PRO A 482 0.02 28.86 -7.53
C PRO A 482 -1.43 29.34 -7.58
N THR A 483 -2.10 29.14 -8.72
CA THR A 483 -3.55 29.38 -8.80
C THR A 483 -4.30 28.41 -7.89
N ARG A 484 -5.56 28.70 -7.60
CA ARG A 484 -6.41 27.81 -6.77
C ARG A 484 -6.60 26.46 -7.43
N GLU A 485 -6.86 26.47 -8.74
CA GLU A 485 -7.04 25.27 -9.58
C GLU A 485 -5.77 24.42 -9.57
N ARG A 486 -4.59 25.03 -9.68
CA ARG A 486 -3.32 24.32 -9.64
C ARG A 486 -3.08 23.61 -8.32
N LEU A 487 -3.46 24.20 -7.20
CA LEU A 487 -3.36 23.55 -5.88
C LEU A 487 -4.33 22.37 -5.72
N VAL A 488 -5.53 22.48 -6.28
CA VAL A 488 -6.50 21.37 -6.32
C VAL A 488 -5.95 20.21 -7.16
N GLN A 489 -5.36 20.50 -8.32
CA GLN A 489 -4.69 19.49 -9.16
C GLN A 489 -3.51 18.84 -8.42
N MET A 490 -2.70 19.60 -7.70
CA MET A 490 -1.61 19.06 -6.88
C MET A 490 -2.15 18.15 -5.78
N ALA A 491 -3.19 18.54 -5.07
CA ALA A 491 -3.82 17.73 -4.03
C ALA A 491 -4.38 16.41 -4.60
N ALA A 492 -5.06 16.48 -5.74
CA ALA A 492 -5.54 15.29 -6.45
C ALA A 492 -4.39 14.35 -6.86
N ALA A 493 -3.29 14.89 -7.41
CA ALA A 493 -2.12 14.12 -7.81
C ALA A 493 -1.39 13.46 -6.62
N VAL A 494 -1.47 14.04 -5.43
CA VAL A 494 -0.95 13.41 -4.19
C VAL A 494 -1.82 12.21 -3.79
N GLN A 495 -3.15 12.40 -3.77
CA GLN A 495 -4.07 11.35 -3.32
C GLN A 495 -4.21 10.21 -4.34
N THR A 496 -4.20 10.54 -5.62
CA THR A 496 -4.29 9.58 -6.72
C THR A 496 -3.14 9.81 -7.69
N PRO A 497 -1.92 9.33 -7.37
CA PRO A 497 -0.76 9.52 -8.23
C PRO A 497 -1.02 8.92 -9.62
N PRO A 498 -0.68 9.65 -10.69
CA PRO A 498 -0.81 9.16 -12.05
C PRO A 498 -0.02 7.87 -12.25
N GLN A 499 -0.69 6.80 -12.70
CA GLN A 499 -0.08 5.50 -12.95
C GLN A 499 -0.35 5.07 -14.39
N LEU A 500 0.70 4.74 -15.12
CA LEU A 500 0.60 4.06 -16.41
C LEU A 500 0.55 2.55 -16.22
N ALA A 501 -0.25 1.88 -17.04
CA ALA A 501 -0.40 0.43 -17.03
C ALA A 501 -0.51 -0.11 -18.47
N ALA A 502 -0.13 -1.36 -18.68
CA ALA A 502 -0.44 -2.06 -19.90
C ALA A 502 -1.93 -2.49 -19.89
N HIS A 503 -2.43 -2.84 -21.07
CA HIS A 503 -3.74 -3.50 -21.19
C HIS A 503 -3.67 -4.95 -20.66
N PRO A 504 -4.73 -5.50 -20.06
CA PRO A 504 -4.78 -6.87 -19.54
C PRO A 504 -4.30 -7.93 -20.53
N ALA A 505 -4.67 -7.79 -21.80
CA ALA A 505 -4.26 -8.70 -22.87
C ALA A 505 -2.73 -8.79 -23.03
N ARG A 506 -2.00 -7.69 -22.78
CA ARG A 506 -0.53 -7.69 -22.86
C ARG A 506 0.11 -8.51 -21.72
N TYR A 507 -0.41 -8.40 -20.51
CA TYR A 507 0.06 -9.22 -19.38
C TYR A 507 -0.19 -10.71 -19.67
N LEU A 508 -1.37 -11.04 -20.19
CA LEU A 508 -1.73 -12.42 -20.55
C LEU A 508 -0.83 -12.95 -21.67
N GLN A 509 -0.62 -12.18 -22.74
CA GLN A 509 0.22 -12.56 -23.86
C GLN A 509 1.69 -12.75 -23.46
N ALA A 510 2.18 -11.96 -22.49
CA ALA A 510 3.53 -12.11 -21.98
C ALA A 510 3.74 -13.41 -21.19
N GLY A 511 2.67 -14.08 -20.75
CA GLY A 511 2.72 -15.33 -20.02
C GLY A 511 3.32 -15.22 -18.63
N VAL A 512 3.22 -14.04 -18.01
CA VAL A 512 3.71 -13.80 -16.65
C VAL A 512 2.70 -14.29 -15.60
N PHE A 513 3.18 -14.56 -14.38
CA PHE A 513 2.37 -15.04 -13.25
C PHE A 513 1.61 -16.34 -13.53
N GLY A 514 2.28 -17.33 -14.13
CA GLY A 514 1.89 -18.73 -14.15
C GLY A 514 0.79 -19.13 -15.13
N LYS A 515 0.27 -18.20 -15.94
CA LYS A 515 -0.84 -18.45 -16.90
C LYS A 515 -2.10 -19.08 -16.26
N LEU A 516 -2.33 -18.78 -14.99
CA LEU A 516 -3.46 -19.29 -14.21
C LEU A 516 -4.68 -18.35 -14.25
N TRP A 517 -4.75 -17.46 -15.21
CA TRP A 517 -5.82 -16.47 -15.34
C TRP A 517 -6.14 -16.19 -16.81
N SER A 518 -7.34 -15.70 -17.06
CA SER A 518 -7.85 -15.32 -18.38
C SER A 518 -8.54 -13.96 -18.29
N LEU A 519 -8.75 -13.32 -19.42
CA LEU A 519 -9.60 -12.13 -19.48
C LEU A 519 -11.03 -12.47 -19.05
N PRO A 520 -11.80 -11.52 -18.50
CA PRO A 520 -13.20 -11.72 -18.19
C PRO A 520 -13.99 -12.19 -19.42
N ASP A 521 -14.87 -13.16 -19.22
CA ASP A 521 -15.67 -13.73 -20.29
C ASP A 521 -17.11 -13.96 -19.80
N ARG A 522 -18.07 -13.32 -20.47
CA ARG A 522 -19.51 -13.38 -20.19
C ARG A 522 -20.31 -14.02 -21.32
N SER A 523 -19.65 -14.87 -22.09
CA SER A 523 -20.22 -15.46 -23.30
C SER A 523 -21.32 -16.51 -23.02
N THR A 524 -21.39 -17.09 -21.83
CA THR A 524 -22.41 -18.08 -21.45
C THR A 524 -23.04 -17.75 -20.09
N PRO A 525 -24.26 -18.22 -19.79
CA PRO A 525 -24.89 -17.98 -18.50
C PRO A 525 -24.09 -18.44 -17.30
N ALA A 526 -23.41 -19.59 -17.37
CA ALA A 526 -22.54 -20.07 -16.29
C ALA A 526 -21.34 -19.16 -16.05
N ARG A 527 -20.71 -18.64 -17.12
CA ARG A 527 -19.63 -17.65 -17.01
C ARG A 527 -20.12 -16.34 -16.41
N VAL A 528 -21.28 -15.85 -16.83
CA VAL A 528 -21.90 -14.64 -16.27
C VAL A 528 -22.09 -14.77 -14.76
N LYS A 529 -22.58 -15.91 -14.25
CA LYS A 529 -22.75 -16.14 -12.80
C LYS A 529 -21.42 -16.02 -12.03
N ILE A 530 -20.34 -16.55 -12.59
CA ILE A 530 -19.00 -16.48 -11.95
C ILE A 530 -18.50 -15.04 -11.96
N GLU A 531 -18.58 -14.34 -13.10
CA GLU A 531 -18.13 -12.96 -13.23
C GLU A 531 -18.94 -12.00 -12.35
N ASP A 532 -20.26 -12.17 -12.27
CA ASP A 532 -21.14 -11.39 -11.40
C ASP A 532 -20.77 -11.56 -9.92
N LYS A 533 -20.45 -12.80 -9.50
CA LYS A 533 -20.05 -13.04 -8.12
C LYS A 533 -18.65 -12.48 -7.82
N LEU A 534 -17.71 -12.53 -8.76
CA LEU A 534 -16.40 -11.87 -8.62
C LEU A 534 -16.55 -10.35 -8.43
N ASP A 535 -17.38 -9.72 -9.27
CA ASP A 535 -17.66 -8.27 -9.17
C ASP A 535 -18.38 -7.91 -7.88
N PHE A 536 -19.36 -8.72 -7.47
CA PHE A 536 -20.10 -8.50 -6.22
C PHE A 536 -19.19 -8.58 -4.99
N LEU A 537 -18.35 -9.61 -4.89
CA LEU A 537 -17.46 -9.81 -3.74
C LEU A 537 -16.47 -8.67 -3.59
N PHE A 538 -15.85 -8.24 -4.70
CA PHE A 538 -14.95 -7.08 -4.64
C PHE A 538 -15.70 -5.80 -4.22
N GLY A 539 -16.84 -5.52 -4.84
CA GLY A 539 -17.67 -4.36 -4.52
C GLY A 539 -18.16 -4.37 -3.07
N PHE A 540 -18.43 -5.55 -2.52
CA PHE A 540 -18.79 -5.72 -1.11
C PHE A 540 -17.64 -5.28 -0.19
N TYR A 541 -16.41 -5.80 -0.37
CA TYR A 541 -15.26 -5.41 0.47
C TYR A 541 -14.89 -3.93 0.33
N ALA A 542 -14.92 -3.38 -0.86
CA ALA A 542 -14.71 -1.94 -1.06
C ALA A 542 -15.75 -1.11 -0.28
N LYS A 543 -17.00 -1.56 -0.24
CA LYS A 543 -18.08 -0.91 0.51
C LYS A 543 -17.94 -1.14 2.02
N GLU A 544 -17.54 -2.34 2.47
CA GLU A 544 -17.29 -2.62 3.89
C GLU A 544 -16.19 -1.72 4.46
N THR A 545 -15.07 -1.57 3.75
CA THR A 545 -14.00 -0.64 4.14
C THR A 545 -14.54 0.77 4.38
N GLU A 546 -15.42 1.26 3.49
CA GLU A 546 -16.00 2.60 3.60
C GLU A 546 -17.04 2.69 4.73
N GLN A 547 -18.01 1.78 4.79
CA GLN A 547 -19.12 1.89 5.76
C GLN A 547 -18.74 1.50 7.18
N ARG A 548 -17.65 0.73 7.34
CA ARG A 548 -17.11 0.30 8.65
C ARG A 548 -15.90 1.13 9.07
N HIS A 549 -15.45 2.10 8.25
CA HIS A 549 -14.31 2.94 8.52
C HIS A 549 -13.02 2.14 8.85
N TRP A 550 -12.65 1.14 8.01
CA TRP A 550 -11.41 0.41 8.18
C TRP A 550 -10.22 1.27 7.76
N TYR A 551 -10.01 2.35 8.53
CA TYR A 551 -9.00 3.37 8.36
C TYR A 551 -8.21 3.56 9.64
N GLY A 552 -7.02 4.08 9.53
CA GLY A 552 -6.14 4.35 10.66
C GLY A 552 -4.67 4.25 10.27
N PHE A 553 -3.79 4.78 11.09
CA PHE A 553 -2.35 4.79 10.82
C PHE A 553 -1.80 3.39 10.57
N TRP A 554 -2.14 2.43 11.42
CA TRP A 554 -1.73 1.03 11.30
C TRP A 554 -2.68 0.20 10.44
N ASP A 555 -3.98 0.51 10.47
CA ASP A 555 -5.05 -0.35 9.96
C ASP A 555 -5.29 -0.21 8.45
N TYR A 556 -5.12 1.00 7.90
CA TYR A 556 -5.46 1.25 6.50
C TYR A 556 -4.71 0.34 5.54
N GLY A 557 -5.47 -0.39 4.73
CA GLY A 557 -5.05 -1.37 3.75
C GLY A 557 -5.40 -2.80 4.13
N ASP A 558 -5.68 -3.11 5.40
CA ASP A 558 -6.18 -4.42 5.82
C ASP A 558 -7.71 -4.50 5.79
N ILE A 559 -8.22 -5.71 5.83
CA ILE A 559 -9.65 -6.05 5.87
C ILE A 559 -9.94 -6.97 7.05
N ARG A 560 -11.21 -7.03 7.46
CA ARG A 560 -11.61 -7.90 8.58
C ARG A 560 -11.78 -9.35 8.12
N HIS A 561 -11.51 -10.28 9.05
CA HIS A 561 -11.49 -11.72 8.79
C HIS A 561 -12.88 -12.34 8.84
N THR A 562 -13.64 -12.16 9.92
CA THR A 562 -14.91 -12.86 10.17
C THR A 562 -16.00 -11.91 10.64
N TYR A 563 -17.20 -12.11 10.08
CA TYR A 563 -18.40 -11.37 10.44
C TYR A 563 -19.17 -12.04 11.59
N ASP A 564 -19.72 -11.23 12.48
CA ASP A 564 -20.63 -11.63 13.55
C ASP A 564 -22.06 -11.16 13.23
N SER A 565 -22.88 -12.08 12.78
CA SER A 565 -24.28 -11.79 12.41
C SER A 565 -25.19 -11.46 13.60
N ASP A 566 -24.83 -11.84 14.82
CA ASP A 566 -25.63 -11.55 16.01
C ASP A 566 -25.42 -10.09 16.47
N ARG A 567 -24.21 -9.55 16.27
CA ARG A 567 -23.88 -8.14 16.56
C ARG A 567 -24.06 -7.22 15.33
N HIS A 568 -24.29 -7.74 14.15
CA HIS A 568 -24.25 -7.01 12.88
C HIS A 568 -22.91 -6.25 12.67
N GLU A 569 -21.79 -6.88 13.09
CA GLU A 569 -20.47 -6.26 13.07
C GLU A 569 -19.37 -7.27 12.66
N TRP A 570 -18.32 -6.80 12.04
CA TRP A 570 -17.11 -7.60 11.89
C TRP A 570 -16.42 -7.73 13.25
N ARG A 571 -15.96 -8.94 13.57
CA ARG A 571 -15.22 -9.17 14.81
C ARG A 571 -13.97 -8.31 14.83
N TYR A 572 -13.77 -7.52 15.86
CA TYR A 572 -12.64 -6.64 16.03
C TYR A 572 -11.93 -6.86 17.36
N ASP A 573 -12.51 -7.62 18.24
CA ASP A 573 -12.21 -7.79 19.66
C ASP A 573 -11.91 -9.24 20.08
N VAL A 574 -11.83 -10.15 19.11
CA VAL A 574 -11.61 -11.59 19.39
C VAL A 574 -10.49 -12.12 18.50
N GLY A 575 -9.34 -12.36 19.05
CA GLY A 575 -8.20 -13.08 18.53
C GLY A 575 -8.03 -13.13 17.01
N GLY A 576 -7.88 -14.33 16.48
CA GLY A 576 -7.71 -14.59 15.05
C GLY A 576 -8.95 -14.34 14.19
N PHE A 577 -10.01 -13.76 14.70
CA PHE A 577 -11.19 -13.39 13.91
C PHE A 577 -11.21 -11.92 13.48
N ALA A 578 -10.24 -11.12 13.93
CA ALA A 578 -10.25 -9.67 13.74
C ALA A 578 -9.69 -9.23 12.37
N TRP A 579 -8.45 -8.81 12.30
CA TRP A 579 -7.81 -8.42 11.04
C TRP A 579 -7.37 -9.65 10.25
N ASP A 580 -7.52 -9.60 8.91
CA ASP A 580 -7.26 -10.77 8.06
C ASP A 580 -5.81 -10.90 7.61
N ASN A 581 -5.16 -9.79 7.32
CA ASN A 581 -3.86 -9.67 6.63
C ASN A 581 -3.78 -10.49 5.33
N SER A 582 -2.75 -11.33 5.14
CA SER A 582 -2.60 -12.22 3.98
C SER A 582 -3.13 -13.64 4.21
N GLU A 583 -3.99 -13.86 5.24
CA GLU A 583 -4.53 -15.20 5.52
C GLU A 583 -5.38 -15.70 4.34
N LEU A 584 -5.09 -16.89 3.89
CA LEU A 584 -5.68 -17.52 2.72
C LEU A 584 -5.64 -16.68 1.41
N SER A 585 -4.70 -15.73 1.31
CA SER A 585 -4.29 -15.06 0.06
C SER A 585 -5.30 -14.08 -0.57
N PRO A 586 -5.95 -13.17 0.17
CA PRO A 586 -6.74 -12.11 -0.43
C PRO A 586 -5.92 -11.22 -1.36
N ASP A 587 -4.65 -10.98 -1.05
CA ASP A 587 -3.70 -10.27 -1.93
C ASP A 587 -3.65 -10.88 -3.34
N LEU A 588 -3.50 -12.20 -3.45
CA LEU A 588 -3.42 -12.89 -4.75
C LEU A 588 -4.73 -12.77 -5.53
N TRP A 589 -5.87 -12.95 -4.85
CA TRP A 589 -7.18 -12.76 -5.47
C TRP A 589 -7.31 -11.37 -6.08
N LEU A 590 -6.96 -10.32 -5.35
CA LEU A 590 -7.02 -8.94 -5.82
C LEU A 590 -6.08 -8.70 -7.02
N TRP A 591 -4.84 -9.20 -6.98
CA TRP A 591 -3.90 -9.01 -8.08
C TRP A 591 -4.32 -9.74 -9.35
N TYR A 592 -4.81 -10.98 -9.25
CA TYR A 592 -5.35 -11.68 -10.41
C TYR A 592 -6.63 -11.02 -10.94
N ALA A 593 -7.51 -10.52 -10.05
CA ALA A 593 -8.68 -9.75 -10.44
C ALA A 593 -8.29 -8.46 -11.20
N TYR A 594 -7.24 -7.77 -10.75
CA TYR A 594 -6.69 -6.61 -11.47
C TYR A 594 -6.10 -7.00 -12.84
N LEU A 595 -5.21 -7.99 -12.89
CA LEU A 595 -4.54 -8.40 -14.13
C LEU A 595 -5.55 -8.74 -15.23
N ARG A 596 -6.63 -9.43 -14.88
CA ARG A 596 -7.64 -9.86 -15.85
C ARG A 596 -8.59 -8.74 -16.28
N SER A 597 -8.95 -7.81 -15.39
CA SER A 597 -9.93 -6.76 -15.64
C SER A 597 -9.33 -5.40 -16.01
N GLY A 598 -8.14 -5.09 -15.50
CA GLY A 598 -7.51 -3.79 -15.62
C GLY A 598 -8.17 -2.68 -14.78
N ARG A 599 -9.08 -3.01 -13.86
CA ARG A 599 -9.86 -2.04 -13.09
C ARG A 599 -8.98 -1.24 -12.12
N ALA A 600 -9.12 0.08 -12.15
CA ALA A 600 -8.38 1.00 -11.29
C ALA A 600 -8.72 0.85 -9.80
N ASP A 601 -10.00 0.67 -9.47
CA ASP A 601 -10.48 0.48 -8.11
C ASP A 601 -9.90 -0.79 -7.46
N ILE A 602 -9.80 -1.88 -8.20
CA ILE A 602 -9.14 -3.12 -7.72
C ILE A 602 -7.64 -2.87 -7.51
N PHE A 603 -6.96 -2.18 -8.43
CA PHE A 603 -5.55 -1.86 -8.28
C PHE A 603 -5.29 -1.02 -7.03
N ARG A 604 -6.08 0.05 -6.82
CA ARG A 604 -5.91 0.96 -5.67
C ARG A 604 -6.18 0.24 -4.34
N PHE A 605 -7.15 -0.65 -4.31
CA PHE A 605 -7.43 -1.49 -3.14
C PHE A 605 -6.27 -2.47 -2.87
N ALA A 606 -5.79 -3.16 -3.90
CA ALA A 606 -4.63 -4.06 -3.80
C ALA A 606 -3.33 -3.32 -3.44
N GLU A 607 -3.14 -2.08 -3.93
CA GLU A 607 -2.03 -1.21 -3.56
C GLU A 607 -2.04 -0.88 -2.06
N ALA A 608 -3.20 -0.50 -1.50
CA ALA A 608 -3.34 -0.24 -0.08
C ALA A 608 -3.05 -1.50 0.76
N MET A 609 -3.58 -2.67 0.33
CA MET A 609 -3.35 -3.93 1.01
C MET A 609 -1.88 -4.35 0.96
N VAL A 610 -1.22 -4.29 -0.19
CA VAL A 610 0.19 -4.67 -0.28
C VAL A 610 1.10 -3.73 0.53
N ARG A 611 0.75 -2.45 0.66
CA ARG A 611 1.46 -1.52 1.55
C ARG A 611 1.31 -1.93 3.00
N HIS A 612 0.11 -2.29 3.42
CA HIS A 612 -0.14 -2.77 4.77
C HIS A 612 0.59 -4.09 5.05
N THR A 613 0.32 -5.12 4.26
CA THR A 613 0.84 -6.47 4.47
C THR A 613 2.35 -6.60 4.25
N SER A 614 2.97 -5.64 3.53
CA SER A 614 4.43 -5.56 3.37
C SER A 614 5.15 -4.85 4.51
N GLU A 615 4.43 -4.16 5.38
CA GLU A 615 5.02 -3.27 6.38
C GLU A 615 4.59 -3.64 7.80
N VAL A 616 3.29 -3.67 8.06
CA VAL A 616 2.74 -3.90 9.41
C VAL A 616 2.77 -5.40 9.77
N ASP A 617 2.49 -6.26 8.79
CA ASP A 617 2.40 -7.70 9.02
C ASP A 617 3.73 -8.45 8.86
N ILE A 618 4.84 -7.72 8.63
CA ILE A 618 6.19 -8.29 8.51
C ILE A 618 7.10 -7.68 9.57
N TYR A 619 8.00 -8.51 10.08
CA TYR A 619 9.09 -8.06 10.93
C TYR A 619 10.32 -7.72 10.09
N HIS A 620 10.70 -6.45 10.06
CA HIS A 620 11.86 -5.92 9.33
C HIS A 620 13.14 -5.95 10.16
N ALA A 621 13.01 -6.15 11.47
CA ALA A 621 14.11 -6.22 12.42
C ALA A 621 13.77 -7.12 13.62
N GLY A 622 14.75 -7.38 14.48
CA GLY A 622 14.56 -8.09 15.74
C GLY A 622 14.46 -9.61 15.59
N ARG A 623 13.91 -10.25 16.63
CA ARG A 623 13.83 -11.71 16.78
C ARG A 623 13.14 -12.40 15.60
N PHE A 624 12.09 -11.80 15.09
CA PHE A 624 11.22 -12.40 14.06
C PHE A 624 11.52 -11.88 12.65
N GLN A 625 12.66 -11.20 12.44
CA GLN A 625 12.99 -10.62 11.14
C GLN A 625 12.81 -11.60 9.98
N GLY A 626 12.10 -11.16 8.94
CA GLY A 626 11.79 -11.94 7.75
C GLY A 626 10.53 -12.81 7.84
N LEU A 627 9.94 -12.93 9.04
CA LEU A 627 8.65 -13.62 9.24
C LEU A 627 7.51 -12.62 9.25
N GLY A 628 6.31 -13.08 8.90
CA GLY A 628 5.07 -12.34 9.06
C GLY A 628 4.28 -12.79 10.27
N THR A 629 3.44 -11.92 10.78
CA THR A 629 2.51 -12.20 11.87
C THR A 629 1.18 -12.67 11.32
N ARG A 630 0.62 -13.72 11.91
CA ARG A 630 -0.72 -14.18 11.58
C ARG A 630 -1.76 -13.19 12.10
N HIS A 631 -2.95 -13.19 11.52
CA HIS A 631 -4.09 -12.34 11.88
C HIS A 631 -4.44 -12.33 13.38
N ASN A 632 -4.80 -11.15 13.91
CA ASN A 632 -5.22 -10.94 15.31
C ASN A 632 -5.98 -9.61 15.47
N VAL A 633 -6.39 -9.28 16.70
CA VAL A 633 -7.01 -8.00 17.09
C VAL A 633 -6.05 -6.83 16.84
N GLN A 634 -4.80 -6.96 17.30
CA GLN A 634 -3.69 -6.10 16.89
C GLN A 634 -2.84 -6.86 15.88
N HIS A 635 -2.44 -6.20 14.80
CA HIS A 635 -1.74 -6.83 13.66
C HIS A 635 -0.55 -7.69 14.08
N TRP A 636 0.21 -7.27 15.10
CA TRP A 636 1.40 -7.99 15.61
C TRP A 636 1.10 -8.96 16.76
N GLY A 637 -0.17 -9.12 17.17
CA GLY A 637 -0.55 -9.82 18.39
C GLY A 637 -0.35 -11.33 18.37
N CYS A 638 -0.62 -12.00 17.24
CA CYS A 638 -0.56 -13.45 17.12
C CYS A 638 0.81 -14.04 17.44
N SER A 639 0.85 -15.15 18.19
CA SER A 639 2.08 -15.86 18.51
C SER A 639 2.67 -16.64 17.32
N ALA A 640 1.87 -16.89 16.29
CA ALA A 640 2.32 -17.57 15.08
C ALA A 640 3.05 -16.60 14.14
N LYS A 641 4.38 -16.69 14.10
CA LYS A 641 5.25 -15.94 13.20
C LYS A 641 5.66 -16.86 12.04
N GLN A 642 5.28 -16.52 10.81
CA GLN A 642 5.28 -17.47 9.70
C GLN A 642 5.75 -16.84 8.39
N ALA A 643 6.51 -17.60 7.58
CA ALA A 643 6.97 -17.16 6.26
C ALA A 643 5.82 -17.03 5.24
N ARG A 644 4.71 -17.76 5.41
CA ARG A 644 3.55 -17.72 4.51
C ARG A 644 2.85 -16.35 4.49
N ILE A 645 3.02 -15.55 5.54
CA ILE A 645 2.47 -14.18 5.59
C ILE A 645 3.45 -13.19 4.97
N SER A 646 4.76 -13.36 5.19
CA SER A 646 5.79 -12.45 4.67
C SER A 646 6.20 -12.72 3.23
N THR A 647 5.71 -13.77 2.60
CA THR A 647 6.17 -14.25 1.29
C THR A 647 6.12 -13.20 0.17
N ALA A 648 7.10 -13.25 -0.72
CA ALA A 648 7.14 -12.44 -1.94
C ALA A 648 5.98 -12.74 -2.91
N ALA A 649 5.26 -13.86 -2.76
CA ALA A 649 4.14 -14.26 -3.62
C ALA A 649 3.11 -13.14 -3.76
N TYR A 650 2.80 -12.41 -2.68
CA TYR A 650 1.78 -11.36 -2.64
C TYR A 650 2.29 -10.01 -3.16
N ARG A 651 3.61 -9.75 -3.08
CA ARG A 651 4.24 -8.43 -3.27
C ARG A 651 4.83 -8.23 -4.65
N ARG A 652 5.23 -9.32 -5.30
CA ARG A 652 5.90 -9.29 -6.60
C ARG A 652 5.05 -8.66 -7.71
N PHE A 653 3.72 -8.74 -7.63
CA PHE A 653 2.81 -8.11 -8.57
C PHE A 653 2.98 -6.59 -8.56
N TYR A 654 2.86 -5.98 -7.39
CA TYR A 654 2.99 -4.54 -7.25
C TYR A 654 4.39 -4.05 -7.66
N TYR A 655 5.44 -4.77 -7.22
CA TYR A 655 6.81 -4.48 -7.62
C TYR A 655 7.00 -4.50 -9.14
N TYR A 656 6.53 -5.54 -9.82
CA TYR A 656 6.69 -5.65 -11.27
C TYR A 656 5.82 -4.66 -12.04
N LEU A 657 4.64 -4.31 -11.55
CA LEU A 657 3.73 -3.35 -12.20
C LEU A 657 4.19 -1.89 -12.05
N THR A 658 4.82 -1.54 -10.94
CA THR A 658 5.14 -0.16 -10.57
C THR A 658 6.63 0.15 -10.47
N ALA A 659 7.47 -0.88 -10.39
CA ALA A 659 8.90 -0.78 -10.07
C ALA A 659 9.17 -0.13 -8.69
N ASP A 660 8.31 -0.36 -7.71
CA ASP A 660 8.43 0.22 -6.37
C ASP A 660 9.64 -0.36 -5.63
N GLU A 661 10.61 0.48 -5.32
CA GLU A 661 11.87 0.06 -4.69
C GLU A 661 11.68 -0.37 -3.24
N ARG A 662 10.71 0.21 -2.50
CA ARG A 662 10.47 -0.18 -1.10
C ARG A 662 9.95 -1.61 -1.02
N VAL A 663 9.01 -1.97 -1.88
CA VAL A 663 8.53 -3.36 -1.99
C VAL A 663 9.64 -4.28 -2.49
N GLY A 664 10.48 -3.78 -3.39
CA GLY A 664 11.70 -4.48 -3.82
C GLY A 664 12.66 -4.80 -2.67
N ASP A 665 12.82 -3.91 -1.69
CA ASP A 665 13.61 -4.14 -0.47
C ASP A 665 12.94 -5.19 0.42
N VAL A 666 11.63 -5.07 0.67
CA VAL A 666 10.88 -6.02 1.51
C VAL A 666 11.03 -7.45 0.99
N MET A 667 10.94 -7.66 -0.33
CA MET A 667 11.13 -8.99 -0.90
C MET A 667 12.55 -9.55 -0.68
N ARG A 668 13.57 -8.71 -0.53
CA ARG A 668 14.92 -9.12 -0.15
C ARG A 668 15.07 -9.36 1.35
N GLU A 669 14.41 -8.57 2.18
CA GLU A 669 14.40 -8.74 3.64
C GLU A 669 13.87 -10.13 4.05
N VAL A 670 12.91 -10.68 3.31
CA VAL A 670 12.30 -11.99 3.58
C VAL A 670 12.99 -13.18 2.88
N LEU A 671 14.04 -12.93 2.11
CA LEU A 671 14.70 -13.96 1.29
C LEU A 671 15.26 -15.12 2.11
N ASN A 672 15.69 -14.85 3.34
CA ASN A 672 16.23 -15.83 4.27
C ASN A 672 15.25 -16.18 5.42
N ALA A 673 13.96 -15.97 5.23
CA ALA A 673 12.94 -16.31 6.23
C ALA A 673 12.94 -17.78 6.64
N ASP A 674 13.34 -18.69 5.72
CA ASP A 674 13.49 -20.11 5.98
C ASP A 674 14.53 -20.43 7.07
N SER A 675 15.56 -19.61 7.24
CA SER A 675 16.54 -19.75 8.32
C SER A 675 15.95 -19.46 9.72
N LYS A 676 14.89 -18.66 9.79
CA LYS A 676 14.23 -18.30 11.04
C LYS A 676 13.20 -19.32 11.50
N MET A 677 12.76 -20.22 10.63
CA MET A 677 11.78 -21.26 10.98
C MET A 677 12.31 -22.25 12.00
N ASP A 678 13.63 -22.40 12.13
CA ASP A 678 14.24 -23.23 13.17
C ASP A 678 14.14 -22.60 14.56
N GLU A 679 14.28 -21.28 14.64
CA GLU A 679 14.18 -20.53 15.91
C GLU A 679 12.73 -20.41 16.40
N VAL A 680 11.80 -20.30 15.46
CA VAL A 680 10.38 -20.09 15.72
C VAL A 680 9.59 -21.17 14.99
N ASP A 681 9.42 -22.34 15.61
CA ASP A 681 8.59 -23.42 15.07
C ASP A 681 7.13 -22.92 14.93
N PRO A 682 6.63 -22.65 13.70
CA PRO A 682 5.32 -22.04 13.50
C PRO A 682 4.15 -22.94 13.86
N VAL A 683 4.38 -24.23 14.04
CA VAL A 683 3.34 -25.23 14.39
C VAL A 683 3.48 -25.76 15.80
N ARG A 684 4.37 -25.18 16.62
CA ARG A 684 4.67 -25.65 17.99
C ARG A 684 3.47 -25.81 18.91
N LYS A 685 2.44 -24.96 18.74
CA LYS A 685 1.20 -25.02 19.54
C LYS A 685 0.24 -26.12 19.11
N ILE A 686 0.19 -26.44 17.82
CA ILE A 686 -0.79 -27.39 17.27
C ILE A 686 -0.24 -28.82 17.32
N ALA A 687 1.03 -29.00 16.95
CA ALA A 687 1.65 -30.32 16.82
C ALA A 687 2.70 -30.62 17.90
N GLY A 688 2.89 -29.70 18.86
CA GLY A 688 4.07 -29.71 19.72
C GLY A 688 5.34 -29.39 18.93
N ARG A 689 6.51 -29.37 19.56
CA ARG A 689 7.77 -29.26 18.85
C ARG A 689 7.97 -30.52 17.98
N VAL A 690 7.96 -30.30 16.69
CA VAL A 690 8.05 -31.38 15.72
C VAL A 690 9.49 -31.91 15.67
N ASP A 691 9.65 -33.23 15.74
CA ASP A 691 10.97 -33.85 15.55
C ASP A 691 11.48 -33.51 14.15
N LYS A 692 12.59 -32.79 14.08
CA LYS A 692 13.28 -32.40 12.86
C LYS A 692 14.43 -33.36 12.48
N GLY A 693 14.70 -34.37 13.32
CA GLY A 693 15.85 -35.23 13.18
C GLY A 693 17.16 -34.45 13.36
N PRO A 694 18.25 -34.82 12.64
CA PRO A 694 19.53 -34.12 12.73
C PRO A 694 19.58 -32.80 11.93
N TRP A 695 18.49 -32.41 11.31
CA TRP A 695 18.44 -31.26 10.37
C TRP A 695 18.18 -29.96 11.07
N PRO A 696 18.66 -28.80 10.52
CA PRO A 696 18.43 -27.49 11.11
C PRO A 696 16.95 -27.12 11.24
N ALA A 697 16.13 -27.44 10.25
CA ALA A 697 14.72 -27.13 10.27
C ALA A 697 13.87 -28.32 9.80
N ARG A 698 12.57 -28.27 10.08
CA ARG A 698 11.55 -29.10 9.42
C ARG A 698 10.47 -28.19 8.90
N ILE A 699 10.20 -28.26 7.60
CA ILE A 699 9.19 -27.38 6.96
C ILE A 699 8.19 -28.20 6.13
N GLY A 700 6.98 -27.66 6.01
CA GLY A 700 5.91 -28.21 5.20
C GLY A 700 6.10 -27.94 3.70
N PHE A 701 5.70 -28.91 2.85
CA PHE A 701 5.89 -28.79 1.40
C PHE A 701 4.93 -27.80 0.74
N GLY A 702 3.81 -27.49 1.37
CA GLY A 702 2.84 -26.51 0.85
C GLY A 702 3.09 -25.09 1.33
N THR A 703 2.68 -24.80 2.56
CA THR A 703 2.71 -23.43 3.12
C THR A 703 4.11 -22.84 3.21
N ASP A 704 5.02 -23.59 3.83
CA ASP A 704 6.35 -23.05 4.14
C ASP A 704 7.23 -23.05 2.90
N TRP A 705 7.34 -24.23 2.22
CA TRP A 705 8.17 -24.28 1.03
C TRP A 705 7.60 -23.48 -0.15
N GLY A 706 6.26 -23.36 -0.26
CA GLY A 706 5.63 -22.46 -1.22
C GLY A 706 6.08 -21.00 -1.04
N SER A 707 6.23 -20.57 0.21
CA SER A 707 6.75 -19.25 0.55
C SER A 707 8.23 -19.09 0.22
N VAL A 708 9.04 -20.09 0.54
CA VAL A 708 10.47 -20.14 0.15
C VAL A 708 10.62 -20.07 -1.37
N VAL A 709 9.81 -20.85 -2.10
CA VAL A 709 9.80 -20.80 -3.57
C VAL A 709 9.53 -19.39 -4.08
N ALA A 710 8.50 -18.73 -3.57
CA ALA A 710 8.16 -17.37 -4.01
C ALA A 710 9.31 -16.38 -3.78
N ASN A 711 9.94 -16.43 -2.60
CA ASN A 711 11.05 -15.55 -2.26
C ASN A 711 12.26 -15.80 -3.18
N VAL A 712 12.67 -17.06 -3.29
CA VAL A 712 13.87 -17.47 -4.02
C VAL A 712 13.69 -17.35 -5.53
N LEU A 713 12.51 -17.71 -6.06
CA LEU A 713 12.16 -17.55 -7.48
C LEU A 713 12.19 -16.08 -7.89
N THR A 714 11.60 -15.22 -7.07
CA THR A 714 11.57 -13.77 -7.34
C THR A 714 12.98 -13.19 -7.38
N GLU A 715 13.88 -13.57 -6.47
CA GLU A 715 15.24 -13.07 -6.48
C GLU A 715 16.06 -13.68 -7.65
N TRP A 716 15.82 -14.95 -8.00
CA TRP A 716 16.41 -15.54 -9.21
C TRP A 716 16.00 -14.77 -10.47
N GLU A 717 14.72 -14.50 -10.64
CA GLU A 717 14.23 -13.69 -11.76
C GLU A 717 14.84 -12.28 -11.81
N ARG A 718 14.99 -11.63 -10.65
CA ARG A 718 15.54 -10.28 -10.54
C ARG A 718 17.03 -10.22 -10.86
N THR A 719 17.79 -11.24 -10.48
CA THR A 719 19.27 -11.21 -10.55
C THR A 719 19.83 -12.09 -11.64
N GLY A 720 19.15 -13.18 -11.99
CA GLY A 720 19.69 -14.26 -12.83
C GLY A 720 20.72 -15.12 -12.12
N ASP A 721 20.91 -14.97 -10.80
CA ASP A 721 21.91 -15.75 -10.05
C ASP A 721 21.49 -17.20 -9.90
N LEU A 722 22.32 -18.11 -10.44
CA LEU A 722 22.09 -19.55 -10.44
C LEU A 722 22.10 -20.18 -9.05
N ARG A 723 22.64 -19.53 -8.03
CA ARG A 723 22.55 -19.99 -6.65
C ARG A 723 21.10 -20.21 -6.26
N TRP A 724 20.25 -19.24 -6.55
CA TRP A 724 18.82 -19.27 -6.21
C TRP A 724 18.07 -20.36 -6.98
N ARG A 725 18.36 -20.48 -8.29
CA ARG A 725 17.84 -21.61 -9.08
C ARG A 725 18.25 -22.96 -8.49
N ASN A 726 19.50 -23.11 -8.09
CA ASN A 726 20.01 -24.36 -7.55
C ASN A 726 19.40 -24.71 -6.18
N LYS A 727 19.10 -23.70 -5.34
CA LYS A 727 18.33 -23.86 -4.10
C LYS A 727 16.95 -24.44 -4.40
N LEU A 728 16.21 -23.87 -5.36
CA LEU A 728 14.92 -24.39 -5.81
C LEU A 728 15.02 -25.83 -6.34
N LEU A 729 15.98 -26.10 -7.22
CA LEU A 729 16.16 -27.40 -7.83
C LEU A 729 16.45 -28.49 -6.79
N ARG A 730 17.24 -28.20 -5.74
CA ARG A 730 17.47 -29.16 -4.64
C ARG A 730 16.17 -29.45 -3.88
N GLY A 731 15.36 -28.45 -3.59
CA GLY A 731 14.04 -28.63 -2.96
C GLY A 731 13.10 -29.48 -3.81
N MET A 732 13.03 -29.20 -5.12
CA MET A 732 12.24 -29.98 -6.07
C MET A 732 12.65 -31.46 -6.07
N LYS A 733 13.95 -31.75 -6.18
CA LYS A 733 14.47 -33.11 -6.16
C LYS A 733 14.21 -33.82 -4.83
N GLY A 734 14.38 -33.12 -3.71
CA GLY A 734 14.12 -33.65 -2.39
C GLY A 734 12.65 -34.06 -2.21
N ILE A 735 11.69 -33.22 -2.61
CA ILE A 735 10.25 -33.54 -2.54
C ILE A 735 9.92 -34.71 -3.50
N ALA A 736 10.46 -34.71 -4.72
CA ALA A 736 10.21 -35.77 -5.68
C ALA A 736 10.73 -37.13 -5.21
N ALA A 737 11.78 -37.16 -4.40
CA ALA A 737 12.37 -38.37 -3.83
C ALA A 737 11.66 -38.88 -2.56
N MET A 738 10.67 -38.14 -2.02
CA MET A 738 9.87 -38.57 -0.87
C MET A 738 8.97 -39.75 -1.22
N PRO A 739 8.69 -40.69 -0.27
CA PRO A 739 7.86 -41.87 -0.53
C PRO A 739 6.52 -41.57 -1.20
N HIS A 740 5.89 -40.46 -0.80
CA HIS A 740 4.58 -40.04 -1.31
C HIS A 740 4.61 -38.62 -1.96
N GLY A 741 5.83 -38.15 -2.36
CA GLY A 741 5.97 -36.80 -2.92
C GLY A 741 5.42 -35.74 -1.99
N PHE A 742 4.54 -34.86 -2.49
CA PHE A 742 3.88 -33.84 -1.67
C PHE A 742 3.01 -34.39 -0.54
N PHE A 743 2.48 -35.61 -0.67
CA PHE A 743 1.69 -36.24 0.38
C PHE A 743 2.54 -36.80 1.55
N THR A 744 3.86 -36.70 1.52
CA THR A 744 4.70 -36.86 2.70
C THR A 744 4.57 -35.69 3.66
N GLY A 745 4.10 -34.51 3.17
CA GLY A 745 3.66 -33.34 3.92
C GLY A 745 4.77 -32.44 4.42
N SER A 746 5.89 -32.96 4.94
CA SER A 746 7.02 -32.18 5.44
C SER A 746 8.31 -32.96 5.40
N GLY A 747 9.44 -32.29 5.47
CA GLY A 747 10.77 -32.90 5.51
C GLY A 747 11.76 -32.14 6.37
N GLY A 748 12.84 -32.78 6.81
CA GLY A 748 14.00 -32.11 7.33
C GLY A 748 14.60 -31.21 6.26
N TYR A 749 15.01 -30.01 6.59
CA TYR A 749 15.36 -28.97 5.63
C TYR A 749 16.68 -28.28 5.98
N GLU A 750 17.48 -28.01 4.94
CA GLU A 750 18.73 -27.25 5.06
C GLU A 750 18.53 -25.83 4.49
N PRO A 751 18.30 -24.79 5.34
CA PRO A 751 18.05 -23.45 4.86
C PRO A 751 19.30 -22.75 4.31
N SER A 752 20.50 -23.22 4.70
CA SER A 752 21.79 -22.64 4.33
C SER A 752 22.87 -23.70 4.18
N GLY A 753 24.08 -23.30 3.77
CA GLY A 753 25.22 -24.20 3.60
C GLY A 753 25.34 -24.81 2.21
N PRO A 754 26.19 -25.84 2.03
CA PRO A 754 26.48 -26.42 0.71
C PRO A 754 25.25 -27.08 0.07
N ASN A 755 24.33 -27.60 0.88
CA ASN A 755 23.10 -28.28 0.43
C ASN A 755 21.86 -27.36 0.60
N GLU A 756 22.05 -26.09 0.67
CA GLU A 756 20.97 -25.09 0.84
C GLU A 756 19.76 -25.43 -0.05
N GLY A 757 18.58 -25.58 0.57
CA GLY A 757 17.34 -25.95 -0.10
C GLY A 757 17.05 -27.46 -0.14
N ALA A 758 17.93 -28.33 0.36
CA ALA A 758 17.70 -29.76 0.34
C ALA A 758 16.66 -30.22 1.36
N PHE A 759 15.88 -31.25 0.97
CA PHE A 759 14.93 -31.94 1.84
C PHE A 759 15.40 -33.38 2.13
N HIS A 760 15.06 -33.83 3.33
CA HIS A 760 15.35 -35.17 3.83
C HIS A 760 14.11 -35.80 4.44
N ASN A 761 13.89 -37.06 4.22
CA ASN A 761 12.76 -37.78 4.78
C ASN A 761 12.95 -38.01 6.30
N VAL A 762 12.08 -37.37 7.08
CA VAL A 762 11.98 -37.55 8.55
C VAL A 762 10.60 -38.09 8.97
N SER A 763 9.71 -38.30 8.03
CA SER A 763 8.34 -38.76 8.25
C SER A 763 8.19 -40.27 8.01
N GLY A 764 9.25 -40.96 7.54
CA GLY A 764 9.18 -42.35 7.12
C GLY A 764 8.21 -42.53 5.95
N ASP A 765 7.30 -43.48 6.06
CA ASP A 765 6.28 -43.80 5.05
C ASP A 765 4.87 -43.24 5.42
N LYS A 766 4.83 -42.15 6.18
CA LYS A 766 3.56 -41.54 6.61
C LYS A 766 3.00 -40.64 5.52
N LEU A 767 1.69 -40.76 5.28
CA LEU A 767 0.91 -39.81 4.51
C LEU A 767 0.48 -38.66 5.39
N SER A 768 0.66 -37.43 4.88
CA SER A 768 0.22 -36.21 5.52
C SER A 768 -0.13 -35.14 4.46
N ALA A 769 -1.30 -34.54 4.56
CA ALA A 769 -1.65 -33.35 3.79
C ALA A 769 -2.46 -32.40 4.68
N SER A 770 -2.19 -31.11 4.56
CA SER A 770 -2.95 -30.07 5.24
C SER A 770 -3.87 -29.35 4.25
N HIS A 771 -5.06 -28.99 4.69
CA HIS A 771 -5.94 -28.12 3.92
C HIS A 771 -5.31 -26.74 3.65
N LEU A 772 -4.33 -26.32 4.44
CA LEU A 772 -3.60 -25.07 4.26
C LEU A 772 -2.47 -25.17 3.22
N SER A 773 -2.05 -26.37 2.82
CA SER A 773 -0.86 -26.56 1.99
C SER A 773 -0.92 -25.83 0.64
N ALA A 774 -2.10 -25.64 0.07
CA ALA A 774 -2.27 -25.06 -1.26
C ALA A 774 -2.78 -23.60 -1.25
N VAL A 775 -3.14 -23.02 -0.09
CA VAL A 775 -3.94 -21.81 -0.03
C VAL A 775 -3.14 -20.52 0.22
N PHE A 776 -1.82 -20.60 0.40
CA PHE A 776 -0.93 -19.46 0.59
C PHE A 776 0.01 -19.23 -0.61
N GLY A 777 -0.52 -19.25 -1.81
CA GLY A 777 0.26 -19.01 -3.03
C GLY A 777 1.03 -20.23 -3.55
N ALA A 778 0.93 -21.40 -2.92
CA ALA A 778 1.68 -22.59 -3.36
C ALA A 778 1.25 -23.06 -4.76
N VAL A 779 -0.04 -23.00 -5.10
CA VAL A 779 -0.55 -23.38 -6.44
C VAL A 779 0.09 -22.52 -7.52
N GLU A 780 0.11 -21.23 -7.31
CA GLU A 780 0.62 -20.21 -8.22
C GLU A 780 2.13 -20.37 -8.40
N MET A 781 2.86 -20.58 -7.30
CA MET A 781 4.31 -20.76 -7.34
C MET A 781 4.72 -22.09 -7.97
N MET A 782 4.01 -23.19 -7.70
CA MET A 782 4.31 -24.47 -8.34
C MET A 782 4.03 -24.43 -9.84
N ALA A 783 2.95 -23.77 -10.27
CA ALA A 783 2.64 -23.59 -11.68
C ALA A 783 3.76 -22.85 -12.44
N GLU A 784 4.34 -21.81 -11.84
CA GLU A 784 5.50 -21.13 -12.43
C GLU A 784 6.77 -21.99 -12.37
N LEU A 785 7.03 -22.62 -11.24
CA LEU A 785 8.26 -23.37 -10.98
C LEU A 785 8.46 -24.53 -11.98
N VAL A 786 7.39 -25.30 -12.23
CA VAL A 786 7.45 -26.46 -13.17
C VAL A 786 7.61 -26.03 -14.65
N GLU A 787 7.29 -24.78 -14.97
CA GLU A 787 7.53 -24.23 -16.32
C GLU A 787 8.95 -23.63 -16.47
N LEU A 788 9.53 -23.15 -15.37
CA LEU A 788 10.80 -22.43 -15.39
C LEU A 788 12.00 -23.35 -15.15
N ILE A 789 11.81 -24.44 -14.39
CA ILE A 789 12.84 -25.43 -14.09
C ILE A 789 12.35 -26.82 -14.55
N ASP A 790 13.05 -27.42 -15.48
CA ASP A 790 12.74 -28.76 -15.98
C ASP A 790 13.24 -29.83 -15.00
N GLU A 791 12.31 -30.35 -14.16
CA GLU A 791 12.51 -31.47 -13.23
C GLU A 791 11.28 -32.41 -13.35
N PRO A 792 11.33 -33.39 -14.25
CA PRO A 792 10.16 -34.23 -14.57
C PRO A 792 9.57 -34.99 -13.39
N ALA A 793 10.42 -35.52 -12.48
CA ALA A 793 9.95 -36.22 -11.31
C ALA A 793 9.16 -35.35 -10.35
N PHE A 794 9.61 -34.12 -10.16
CA PHE A 794 8.88 -33.11 -9.36
C PHE A 794 7.53 -32.72 -10.01
N LYS A 795 7.54 -32.50 -11.32
CA LYS A 795 6.30 -32.20 -12.06
C LYS A 795 5.29 -33.33 -11.92
N GLN A 796 5.75 -34.60 -11.96
CA GLN A 796 4.87 -35.75 -11.76
C GLN A 796 4.30 -35.79 -10.33
N ALA A 797 5.15 -35.54 -9.31
CA ALA A 797 4.72 -35.50 -7.92
C ALA A 797 3.69 -34.36 -7.67
N TRP A 798 3.91 -33.21 -8.29
CA TRP A 798 2.95 -32.09 -8.21
C TRP A 798 1.61 -32.43 -8.91
N LEU A 799 1.64 -33.00 -10.10
CA LEU A 799 0.43 -33.40 -10.81
C LEU A 799 -0.35 -34.48 -10.05
N GLN A 800 0.36 -35.45 -9.42
CA GLN A 800 -0.27 -36.43 -8.56
C GLN A 800 -0.97 -35.81 -7.36
N TYR A 801 -0.32 -34.84 -6.71
CA TYR A 801 -0.92 -34.10 -5.60
C TYR A 801 -2.18 -33.34 -6.06
N CYS A 802 -2.11 -32.63 -7.18
CA CYS A 802 -3.24 -31.91 -7.75
C CYS A 802 -4.43 -32.83 -8.10
N GLU A 803 -4.18 -33.99 -8.65
CA GLU A 803 -5.21 -34.96 -9.04
C GLU A 803 -5.88 -35.60 -7.83
N LEU A 804 -5.08 -35.96 -6.80
CA LEU A 804 -5.55 -36.81 -5.71
C LEU A 804 -6.05 -36.05 -4.50
N TYR A 805 -5.74 -34.76 -4.35
CA TYR A 805 -6.12 -34.00 -3.16
C TYR A 805 -7.64 -34.04 -2.88
N ASN A 806 -8.47 -33.70 -3.85
CA ASN A 806 -9.94 -33.77 -3.77
C ASN A 806 -10.52 -35.08 -4.32
N ALA A 807 -9.68 -36.07 -4.65
CA ALA A 807 -10.15 -37.31 -5.24
C ALA A 807 -10.99 -38.13 -4.25
N PRO A 808 -11.94 -38.94 -4.72
CA PRO A 808 -12.64 -39.91 -3.88
C PRO A 808 -11.67 -40.81 -3.12
N ARG A 809 -12.05 -41.17 -1.90
CA ARG A 809 -11.22 -41.98 -1.01
C ARG A 809 -10.68 -43.28 -1.65
N GLU A 810 -11.49 -43.94 -2.47
CA GLU A 810 -11.08 -45.16 -3.19
C GLU A 810 -9.92 -44.89 -4.15
N GLN A 811 -9.92 -43.75 -4.84
CA GLN A 811 -8.84 -43.36 -5.74
C GLN A 811 -7.56 -43.04 -4.96
N GLN A 812 -7.70 -42.34 -3.82
CA GLN A 812 -6.56 -42.05 -2.93
C GLN A 812 -5.93 -43.35 -2.42
N VAL A 813 -6.73 -44.30 -1.90
CA VAL A 813 -6.28 -45.62 -1.41
C VAL A 813 -5.59 -46.41 -2.52
N LYS A 814 -6.17 -46.44 -3.72
CA LYS A 814 -5.57 -47.11 -4.87
C LYS A 814 -4.19 -46.56 -5.26
N ALA A 815 -4.03 -45.23 -5.18
CA ALA A 815 -2.83 -44.52 -5.62
C ALA A 815 -1.75 -44.39 -4.54
N LEU A 816 -2.15 -44.19 -3.26
CA LEU A 816 -1.27 -43.88 -2.14
C LEU A 816 -1.19 -44.99 -1.08
N GLY A 817 -1.98 -46.07 -1.20
CA GLY A 817 -2.10 -47.12 -0.20
C GLY A 817 -3.08 -46.82 0.94
N ALA A 818 -3.33 -45.52 1.23
CA ALA A 818 -4.29 -45.05 2.22
C ALA A 818 -4.82 -43.66 1.82
N PRO A 819 -5.91 -43.17 2.42
CA PRO A 819 -6.32 -41.79 2.26
C PRO A 819 -5.30 -40.85 2.92
N HIS A 820 -5.05 -39.65 2.35
CA HIS A 820 -4.00 -38.74 2.83
C HIS A 820 -4.29 -38.10 4.22
N GLY A 821 -5.47 -38.35 4.82
CA GLY A 821 -5.79 -37.89 6.18
C GLY A 821 -6.10 -36.40 6.34
N GLY A 822 -5.83 -35.57 5.35
CA GLY A 822 -6.27 -34.17 5.29
C GLY A 822 -7.78 -34.11 5.09
N GLY A 823 -8.51 -33.31 5.87
CA GLY A 823 -9.94 -33.11 5.67
C GLY A 823 -10.25 -32.48 4.32
N THR A 824 -11.49 -32.62 3.84
CA THR A 824 -11.99 -31.97 2.62
C THR A 824 -12.35 -30.50 2.85
N VAL A 825 -11.83 -29.88 3.89
CA VAL A 825 -12.00 -28.45 4.19
C VAL A 825 -11.48 -27.61 3.02
N LEU A 826 -12.20 -26.56 2.64
CA LEU A 826 -11.89 -25.70 1.49
C LEU A 826 -11.90 -26.42 0.12
N SER A 827 -12.73 -27.45 -0.05
CA SER A 827 -12.79 -28.22 -1.32
C SER A 827 -13.06 -27.34 -2.55
N VAL A 828 -13.86 -26.30 -2.40
CA VAL A 828 -14.13 -25.29 -3.45
C VAL A 828 -12.85 -24.60 -3.89
N GLY A 829 -12.07 -24.08 -2.94
CA GLY A 829 -10.77 -23.45 -3.22
C GLY A 829 -9.78 -24.42 -3.84
N HIS A 830 -9.78 -25.69 -3.38
CA HIS A 830 -8.92 -26.75 -3.90
C HIS A 830 -9.36 -27.33 -5.26
N SER A 831 -10.56 -27.00 -5.76
CA SER A 831 -10.99 -27.38 -7.13
C SER A 831 -10.00 -26.94 -8.21
N ARG A 832 -9.24 -25.87 -7.97
CA ARG A 832 -8.17 -25.41 -8.87
C ARG A 832 -7.00 -26.38 -8.98
N LEU A 833 -6.76 -27.25 -8.00
CA LEU A 833 -5.80 -28.34 -8.10
C LEU A 833 -6.28 -29.37 -9.12
N SER A 834 -7.54 -29.83 -8.99
CA SER A 834 -8.18 -30.74 -9.94
C SER A 834 -8.20 -30.16 -11.35
N ALA A 835 -8.49 -28.84 -11.48
CA ALA A 835 -8.46 -28.11 -12.76
C ALA A 835 -7.04 -28.07 -13.36
N TYR A 836 -6.02 -27.81 -12.55
CA TYR A 836 -4.62 -27.82 -12.99
C TYR A 836 -4.22 -29.18 -13.53
N ALA A 837 -4.50 -30.26 -12.78
CA ALA A 837 -4.22 -31.63 -13.21
C ALA A 837 -5.01 -31.98 -14.49
N ALA A 838 -6.30 -31.62 -14.58
CA ALA A 838 -7.12 -31.87 -15.75
C ALA A 838 -6.55 -31.20 -17.02
N ARG A 839 -6.12 -29.96 -16.92
CA ARG A 839 -5.49 -29.21 -18.02
C ARG A 839 -4.22 -29.88 -18.53
N HIS A 840 -3.32 -30.27 -17.61
CA HIS A 840 -2.04 -30.87 -17.96
C HIS A 840 -2.16 -32.32 -18.47
N LYS A 841 -3.17 -33.08 -18.02
CA LYS A 841 -3.47 -34.43 -18.47
C LYS A 841 -4.42 -34.49 -19.66
N GLN A 842 -5.01 -33.36 -20.05
CA GLN A 842 -6.08 -33.26 -21.05
C GLN A 842 -7.28 -34.17 -20.72
N ASP A 843 -7.59 -34.29 -19.42
CA ASP A 843 -8.63 -35.18 -18.90
C ASP A 843 -9.94 -34.41 -18.66
N LYS A 844 -10.92 -34.64 -19.57
CA LYS A 844 -12.24 -34.02 -19.50
C LYS A 844 -13.05 -34.47 -18.27
N ALA A 845 -12.92 -35.74 -17.86
CA ALA A 845 -13.65 -36.25 -16.70
C ALA A 845 -13.17 -35.58 -15.41
N LEU A 846 -11.85 -35.36 -15.31
CA LEU A 846 -11.22 -34.64 -14.21
C LEU A 846 -11.62 -33.14 -14.23
N ALA A 847 -11.72 -32.52 -15.41
CA ALA A 847 -12.23 -31.15 -15.54
C ALA A 847 -13.68 -31.01 -15.07
N GLN A 848 -14.54 -31.95 -15.42
CA GLN A 848 -15.91 -31.98 -14.93
C GLN A 848 -15.98 -32.23 -13.41
N ARG A 849 -15.06 -33.04 -12.86
CA ARG A 849 -14.94 -33.21 -11.41
C ARG A 849 -14.56 -31.88 -10.75
N ALA A 850 -13.59 -31.14 -11.28
CA ALA A 850 -13.17 -29.85 -10.76
C ALA A 850 -14.33 -28.84 -10.73
N TRP A 851 -15.16 -28.80 -11.76
CA TRP A 851 -16.36 -27.95 -11.76
C TRP A 851 -17.40 -28.38 -10.73
N ARG A 852 -17.62 -29.69 -10.51
CA ARG A 852 -18.50 -30.17 -9.44
C ARG A 852 -17.96 -29.79 -8.05
N GLU A 853 -16.65 -29.89 -7.84
CA GLU A 853 -15.99 -29.44 -6.60
C GLU A 853 -16.17 -27.93 -6.38
N PHE A 854 -16.00 -27.13 -7.43
CA PHE A 854 -16.17 -25.69 -7.38
C PHE A 854 -17.61 -25.26 -7.02
N TRP A 855 -18.60 -25.98 -7.52
CA TRP A 855 -20.02 -25.71 -7.25
C TRP A 855 -20.56 -26.41 -5.99
N ALA A 856 -19.73 -27.14 -5.22
CA ALA A 856 -20.19 -27.96 -4.11
C ALA A 856 -20.95 -27.18 -3.03
N ASP A 857 -20.55 -25.95 -2.73
CA ASP A 857 -21.16 -25.10 -1.71
C ASP A 857 -22.39 -24.32 -2.22
N ASP A 858 -22.57 -24.26 -3.52
CA ASP A 858 -23.70 -23.57 -4.16
C ASP A 858 -24.12 -24.28 -5.47
N PRO A 859 -24.59 -25.54 -5.39
CA PRO A 859 -24.87 -26.38 -6.57
C PRO A 859 -25.92 -25.80 -7.54
N ARG A 860 -26.69 -24.81 -7.10
CA ARG A 860 -27.73 -24.17 -7.90
C ARG A 860 -27.47 -22.72 -8.25
N GLY A 861 -26.33 -22.14 -7.79
CA GLY A 861 -26.03 -20.72 -7.94
C GLY A 861 -27.08 -19.81 -7.27
N VAL A 862 -27.69 -20.26 -6.19
CA VAL A 862 -28.88 -19.65 -5.57
C VAL A 862 -28.53 -18.62 -4.49
N LYS A 863 -27.26 -18.55 -4.03
CA LYS A 863 -26.89 -17.49 -3.09
C LYS A 863 -27.10 -16.15 -3.78
N THR A 864 -28.15 -15.44 -3.36
CA THR A 864 -28.50 -14.14 -3.92
C THR A 864 -27.35 -13.16 -3.64
N LEU A 865 -26.77 -12.61 -4.69
CA LEU A 865 -25.74 -11.57 -4.59
C LEU A 865 -26.39 -10.25 -4.14
N LYS A 866 -26.86 -10.22 -2.89
CA LYS A 866 -27.57 -9.08 -2.29
C LYS A 866 -27.11 -8.86 -0.86
N THR A 867 -27.12 -7.61 -0.45
CA THR A 867 -26.94 -7.19 0.94
C THR A 867 -28.28 -6.92 1.59
N THR A 868 -28.33 -7.04 2.90
CA THR A 868 -29.48 -6.66 3.74
C THR A 868 -29.12 -5.36 4.47
N ARG A 869 -30.05 -4.39 4.46
CA ARG A 869 -29.85 -3.13 5.18
C ARG A 869 -30.14 -3.31 6.66
N ILE A 870 -29.18 -3.04 7.53
CA ILE A 870 -29.31 -2.97 8.98
C ILE A 870 -29.27 -1.50 9.38
N ALA A 871 -30.21 -1.09 10.24
CA ALA A 871 -30.33 0.29 10.68
C ALA A 871 -31.07 0.40 12.03
N GLY A 872 -31.18 1.62 12.57
CA GLY A 872 -31.81 1.88 13.85
C GLY A 872 -30.98 1.39 15.02
N PRO A 873 -31.57 0.84 16.08
CA PRO A 873 -30.85 0.45 17.29
C PRO A 873 -29.98 -0.81 17.13
N LEU A 874 -30.01 -1.46 15.98
CA LEU A 874 -29.25 -2.67 15.71
C LEU A 874 -27.80 -2.38 15.24
N ALA A 875 -27.51 -1.17 14.76
CA ALA A 875 -26.19 -0.79 14.31
C ALA A 875 -25.91 0.68 14.67
N LEU A 876 -24.66 1.02 14.95
CA LEU A 876 -24.26 2.40 15.25
C LEU A 876 -24.55 3.32 14.04
N ASN A 877 -24.21 2.89 12.85
CA ASN A 877 -24.53 3.54 11.58
C ASN A 877 -25.28 2.55 10.69
N PRO A 878 -26.16 3.02 9.81
CA PRO A 878 -26.81 2.12 8.86
C PRO A 878 -25.80 1.45 7.93
N VAL A 879 -25.80 0.12 7.87
CA VAL A 879 -24.86 -0.70 7.09
C VAL A 879 -25.60 -1.68 6.19
N ASP A 880 -24.95 -2.09 5.11
CA ASP A 880 -25.41 -3.16 4.24
C ASP A 880 -24.57 -4.40 4.48
N GLU A 881 -25.17 -5.46 4.99
CA GLU A 881 -24.48 -6.71 5.35
C GLU A 881 -24.78 -7.87 4.39
N ALA A 882 -23.82 -8.79 4.32
CA ALA A 882 -24.00 -10.11 3.72
C ALA A 882 -23.33 -11.14 4.63
N PRO A 883 -24.01 -11.62 5.69
CA PRO A 883 -23.42 -12.41 6.76
C PRO A 883 -22.87 -13.77 6.34
N TRP A 884 -23.16 -14.20 5.11
CA TRP A 884 -22.61 -15.42 4.51
C TRP A 884 -21.22 -15.23 3.90
N ILE A 885 -20.67 -14.00 3.87
CA ILE A 885 -19.34 -13.70 3.35
C ILE A 885 -18.34 -13.80 4.48
N SER A 886 -17.28 -14.58 4.27
CA SER A 886 -16.05 -14.56 5.06
C SER A 886 -14.86 -14.30 4.14
N THR A 887 -13.80 -13.69 4.66
CA THR A 887 -12.67 -13.26 3.84
C THR A 887 -11.92 -14.45 3.28
N ASN A 888 -11.66 -15.46 4.08
CA ASN A 888 -11.00 -16.68 3.65
C ASN A 888 -11.75 -17.40 2.51
N ASP A 889 -13.06 -17.55 2.64
CA ASP A 889 -13.86 -18.20 1.61
C ASP A 889 -13.92 -17.37 0.34
N THR A 890 -14.01 -16.05 0.48
CA THR A 890 -14.02 -15.11 -0.65
C THR A 890 -12.73 -15.18 -1.45
N ALA A 891 -11.59 -15.12 -0.78
CA ALA A 891 -10.28 -15.17 -1.43
C ALA A 891 -10.07 -16.51 -2.16
N GLN A 892 -10.36 -17.63 -1.48
CA GLN A 892 -10.19 -18.96 -2.05
C GLN A 892 -11.20 -19.26 -3.16
N TRP A 893 -12.46 -18.83 -3.01
CA TRP A 893 -13.46 -18.94 -4.08
C TRP A 893 -13.05 -18.11 -5.29
N GLY A 894 -12.62 -16.86 -5.07
CA GLY A 894 -12.21 -15.95 -6.14
C GLY A 894 -11.00 -16.48 -6.92
N LEU A 895 -9.99 -16.99 -6.24
CA LEU A 895 -8.84 -17.62 -6.88
C LEU A 895 -9.24 -18.87 -7.67
N ALA A 896 -10.10 -19.74 -7.09
CA ALA A 896 -10.58 -20.93 -7.79
C ALA A 896 -11.42 -20.57 -9.03
N ALA A 897 -12.29 -19.56 -8.93
CA ALA A 897 -13.08 -19.07 -10.06
C ALA A 897 -12.19 -18.61 -11.22
N ILE A 898 -11.22 -17.74 -10.94
CA ILE A 898 -10.30 -17.18 -11.94
C ILE A 898 -9.47 -18.29 -12.60
N GLN A 899 -8.92 -19.21 -11.78
CA GLN A 899 -8.03 -20.25 -12.27
C GLN A 899 -8.77 -21.35 -13.00
N ASN A 900 -9.94 -21.78 -12.52
CA ASN A 900 -10.77 -22.78 -13.21
C ASN A 900 -11.25 -22.25 -14.58
N LEU A 901 -11.67 -20.98 -14.68
CA LEU A 901 -12.01 -20.36 -15.96
C LEU A 901 -10.84 -20.39 -16.94
N ALA A 902 -9.61 -20.14 -16.48
CA ALA A 902 -8.42 -20.13 -17.32
C ALA A 902 -8.00 -21.54 -17.76
N LEU A 903 -8.08 -22.51 -16.86
CA LEU A 903 -7.54 -23.87 -17.07
C LEU A 903 -8.54 -24.79 -17.80
N ILE A 904 -9.82 -24.72 -17.44
CA ILE A 904 -10.87 -25.66 -17.89
C ILE A 904 -12.20 -24.95 -18.23
N GLY A 905 -12.17 -23.66 -18.54
CA GLY A 905 -13.38 -22.89 -18.86
C GLY A 905 -14.12 -23.37 -20.11
N ASP A 906 -13.44 -24.10 -21.00
CA ASP A 906 -14.03 -24.76 -22.16
C ASP A 906 -14.87 -26.00 -21.80
N GLN A 907 -14.74 -26.53 -20.58
CA GLN A 907 -15.50 -27.65 -20.04
C GLN A 907 -16.61 -27.22 -19.06
N LEU A 908 -16.81 -25.90 -18.88
CA LEU A 908 -17.90 -25.36 -18.07
C LEU A 908 -19.23 -25.51 -18.85
N THR A 909 -20.16 -26.21 -18.26
CA THR A 909 -21.52 -26.37 -18.81
C THR A 909 -22.48 -25.38 -18.14
N ASP A 910 -23.53 -24.96 -18.87
CA ASP A 910 -24.58 -24.06 -18.36
C ASP A 910 -25.49 -24.72 -17.32
#